data_834860cf6c643b3b8845a07ca29bfd97
#
_entry.id   834860cf6c643b3b8845a07ca29bfd97
#
_cell.length_a   1.000
_cell.length_b   1.000
_cell.length_c   1.000
_cell.angle_alpha   90.00
_cell.angle_beta   90.00
_cell.angle_gamma   90.00
#
_symmetry.space_group_name_H-M   'P 1'
#
loop_
_entity.id
_entity.type
_entity.pdbx_description
1 polymer ?
#
loop_
_entity_poly.entity_id
_entity_poly.type
_entity_poly.pdbx_seq_one_letter_code
_entity_poly.pdbx_strand_id
1 'polypeptide(L)'
;MLTAPTPAAETAISPPSPPLPPPPVLLPTKVLALMWRRLPSRRLASALLSASAPQLPPPPLHRLLLPAPAAATGILPPARLLWGHPPSRFASSSAAAAEAVSSEEVDEPHHAPDEIVRLGPNPKPLAAAAGEAGKKERRRGRGQGRQLAELAAEHGIGYSKYVSLRQRQIRIETEAWEQAAKEYRELLADMCEHKLAPNLPYVKSLFLGWFEPLRDQIIAEQELVGERGTRASHAPYFNMLPADMMAVITMHKLMGLLMTGSGDGSVRVIQAACQIGEAVEHEVRIHKFLEKTKKKNTKEVDKVVEPGDSDIAKEQQLLRKKVTDLMKKQKIRQVRHLVKKQDSTRPWGQDAHAKVGSRLIELFIETAHIQPPASQSGDSTPEIRPAFTHEMRTVAREQKSRRYGVIKCDPLVRQGLDRTAKHMVIPYMPMLIPPINWTGYDKGAHLFLPSYVMRTHGARQQREAVKKAPKEQMQTIFEALDNLGSTKWRVNKRVLSIVDRIWSSGGRLADLVDRADVSLPEKPDTEDEAELKKWRWSMRSAKKENSERHSQRCDVELKLAVARKMKEEVGFYYPHNLDFRGRAYPMHPYLNHLGSDLCRGVLEFSEGRPLGESGLRWLKIHLANLYGGGVDKLSYDGRIAFTENHLEDIFDSANRPLEGKRWWLEAEDPFQCLAVCMDLNEALRSSSPETVISHIPVHQDGSCNGLQHYAALGRDKLGAVAVNLVSGEKPADVYSGIAARVVEIMKRDAQKDPAKDADAARARLLVDQVDRKLVKQTVMTSVYGVTYVGAREQIKRRLKERGVIADDSELFGASCYAAKVTLTALGEMFEAARSIMNWLGDCAKVIACENEPVRWKTPLGLPVVQPYRKLGRHLIKTSLQVLTLQRETDKVMVKRQRTAFPPNFVHSLDGSHMMMTAVACKKQGLYFAGVHDSYWTHACDVDTMNKILREKFVELYDAPILENLLESFETSFPKLKFPPLPERGNFDMKDVLQSTYFFN
;
A
#
# COMPACT_ATOMS: atom_id res chain seq x y z
N MET A 1 74.42 13.61 -16.15
CA MET A 1 74.25 13.49 -17.58
C MET A 1 72.97 12.73 -17.79
N LEU A 2 71.87 13.33 -17.84
CA LEU A 2 71.12 14.07 -18.88
C LEU A 2 71.02 13.23 -20.17
N THR A 3 69.87 12.58 -20.37
CA THR A 3 69.23 12.42 -21.69
C THR A 3 67.71 12.34 -21.50
N ALA A 4 67.05 13.21 -22.22
CA ALA A 4 65.59 13.38 -22.25
C ALA A 4 64.95 12.30 -23.16
N PRO A 5 63.66 11.94 -22.98
CA PRO A 5 62.89 11.16 -23.92
C PRO A 5 62.06 12.06 -24.86
N THR A 6 62.00 11.62 -26.10
CA THR A 6 61.22 12.09 -27.24
C THR A 6 59.70 11.94 -27.03
N PRO A 7 58.87 12.73 -27.70
CA PRO A 7 57.38 12.74 -27.48
C PRO A 7 56.69 11.64 -28.28
N ALA A 8 55.74 10.97 -27.62
CA ALA A 8 54.84 10.01 -28.24
C ALA A 8 53.61 10.70 -28.82
N ALA A 9 53.09 10.16 -29.91
CA ALA A 9 52.03 10.63 -30.75
C ALA A 9 50.66 10.85 -30.04
N GLU A 10 50.03 11.98 -30.32
CA GLU A 10 48.62 12.27 -29.99
C GLU A 10 47.70 11.34 -30.77
N THR A 11 47.02 10.43 -30.09
CA THR A 11 45.83 9.77 -30.62
C THR A 11 44.60 10.64 -30.30
N ALA A 12 43.96 11.16 -31.34
CA ALA A 12 42.74 11.92 -31.28
C ALA A 12 41.60 11.07 -30.64
N ILE A 13 41.14 11.48 -29.46
CA ILE A 13 39.98 10.92 -28.78
C ILE A 13 38.76 11.63 -29.35
N SER A 14 37.88 10.90 -30.04
CA SER A 14 36.58 11.37 -30.47
C SER A 14 35.72 11.74 -29.27
N PRO A 15 34.87 12.79 -29.32
CA PRO A 15 34.04 13.18 -28.21
C PRO A 15 33.01 12.08 -27.86
N PRO A 16 32.68 11.86 -26.58
CA PRO A 16 31.70 10.86 -26.18
C PRO A 16 30.30 11.23 -26.68
N SER A 17 29.62 10.25 -27.23
CA SER A 17 28.22 10.35 -27.65
C SER A 17 27.33 10.84 -26.50
N PRO A 18 26.27 11.62 -26.76
CA PRO A 18 25.39 12.11 -25.73
C PRO A 18 24.68 10.94 -25.03
N PRO A 19 24.45 11.01 -23.71
CA PRO A 19 23.81 9.94 -22.97
C PRO A 19 22.37 9.72 -23.45
N LEU A 20 22.00 8.47 -23.65
CA LEU A 20 20.65 8.04 -24.00
C LEU A 20 19.64 8.55 -22.97
N PRO A 21 18.43 8.98 -23.38
CA PRO A 21 17.38 9.39 -22.46
C PRO A 21 17.00 8.19 -21.57
N PRO A 22 16.80 8.42 -20.26
CA PRO A 22 16.43 7.36 -19.33
C PRO A 22 15.04 6.81 -19.64
N PRO A 23 14.77 5.52 -19.37
CA PRO A 23 13.47 4.91 -19.55
C PRO A 23 12.40 5.61 -18.69
N PRO A 24 11.12 5.60 -19.09
CA PRO A 24 10.05 6.29 -18.38
C PRO A 24 9.82 5.72 -16.99
N VAL A 25 9.84 6.60 -16.00
CA VAL A 25 9.64 6.30 -14.57
C VAL A 25 8.16 6.40 -14.22
N LEU A 26 7.59 5.37 -13.64
CA LEU A 26 6.18 5.27 -13.23
C LEU A 26 5.93 5.87 -11.85
N LEU A 27 4.77 6.49 -11.68
CA LEU A 27 4.33 7.12 -10.43
C LEU A 27 3.83 6.12 -9.39
N PRO A 28 3.93 6.45 -8.08
CA PRO A 28 3.54 5.56 -7.01
C PRO A 28 2.04 5.23 -6.99
N THR A 29 1.73 3.96 -6.73
CA THR A 29 0.39 3.36 -6.58
C THR A 29 -0.54 4.07 -5.57
N LYS A 30 -0.01 4.91 -4.69
CA LYS A 30 -0.85 5.76 -3.82
C LYS A 30 -1.84 6.66 -4.57
N VAL A 31 -1.54 7.06 -5.80
CA VAL A 31 -2.45 7.88 -6.60
C VAL A 31 -3.59 7.03 -7.16
N LEU A 32 -3.32 5.82 -7.59
CA LEU A 32 -4.34 4.87 -8.02
C LEU A 32 -5.22 4.39 -6.85
N ALA A 33 -4.64 4.06 -5.71
CA ALA A 33 -5.39 3.71 -4.51
C ALA A 33 -6.25 4.88 -3.96
N LEU A 34 -5.78 6.13 -4.09
CA LEU A 34 -6.57 7.32 -3.75
C LEU A 34 -7.65 7.63 -4.78
N MET A 35 -7.43 7.29 -6.05
CA MET A 35 -8.45 7.42 -7.10
C MET A 35 -9.54 6.34 -6.94
N TRP A 36 -9.17 5.11 -6.58
CA TRP A 36 -10.12 4.03 -6.26
C TRP A 36 -10.97 4.34 -5.01
N ARG A 37 -10.41 4.98 -4.00
CA ARG A 37 -11.16 5.44 -2.81
C ARG A 37 -12.18 6.54 -3.10
N ARG A 38 -12.17 7.13 -4.30
CA ARG A 38 -13.06 8.24 -4.69
C ARG A 38 -14.12 7.90 -5.73
N LEU A 39 -14.04 6.73 -6.34
CA LEU A 39 -15.13 6.23 -7.19
C LEU A 39 -16.24 5.65 -6.32
N PRO A 40 -17.51 5.94 -6.57
CA PRO A 40 -18.59 5.37 -5.80
C PRO A 40 -18.60 3.84 -6.02
N SER A 41 -18.21 3.11 -4.99
CA SER A 41 -18.10 1.64 -4.93
C SER A 41 -19.43 0.90 -5.15
N ARG A 42 -20.55 1.62 -5.32
CA ARG A 42 -21.85 1.03 -5.69
C ARG A 42 -21.80 0.18 -6.96
N ARG A 43 -20.89 0.45 -7.91
CA ARG A 43 -20.79 -0.34 -9.14
C ARG A 43 -20.06 -1.67 -8.97
N LEU A 44 -19.03 -1.74 -8.12
CA LEU A 44 -18.32 -3.00 -7.83
C LEU A 44 -19.20 -4.00 -7.06
N ALA A 45 -19.87 -3.53 -6.01
CA ALA A 45 -20.78 -4.35 -5.23
C ALA A 45 -21.98 -4.83 -6.05
N SER A 46 -22.55 -4.00 -6.95
CA SER A 46 -23.68 -4.39 -7.79
C SER A 46 -23.30 -5.41 -8.86
N ALA A 47 -22.09 -5.33 -9.42
CA ALA A 47 -21.63 -6.29 -10.43
C ALA A 47 -21.38 -7.69 -9.84
N LEU A 48 -20.93 -7.76 -8.60
CA LEU A 48 -20.73 -9.04 -7.91
C LEU A 48 -22.05 -9.63 -7.34
N LEU A 49 -23.03 -8.76 -7.00
CA LEU A 49 -24.33 -9.17 -6.46
C LEU A 49 -25.33 -9.62 -7.56
N SER A 50 -25.17 -9.16 -8.80
CA SER A 50 -26.06 -9.57 -9.91
C SER A 50 -25.83 -10.97 -10.46
N ALA A 51 -24.73 -11.63 -10.04
CA ALA A 51 -24.37 -12.97 -10.53
C ALA A 51 -24.94 -14.15 -9.70
N SER A 52 -25.72 -13.93 -8.63
CA SER A 52 -26.10 -15.00 -7.71
C SER A 52 -27.49 -14.90 -7.04
N ALA A 53 -28.51 -14.39 -7.75
CA ALA A 53 -29.87 -14.43 -7.20
C ALA A 53 -30.79 -15.36 -8.06
N PRO A 54 -31.37 -16.42 -7.50
CA PRO A 54 -32.47 -17.10 -8.15
C PRO A 54 -33.74 -16.26 -8.04
N GLN A 55 -34.44 -16.10 -9.16
CA GLN A 55 -35.68 -15.36 -9.24
C GLN A 55 -36.80 -16.08 -8.45
N LEU A 56 -37.38 -15.37 -7.50
CA LEU A 56 -38.67 -15.71 -6.92
C LEU A 56 -39.78 -14.86 -7.57
N PRO A 57 -40.97 -15.39 -7.81
CA PRO A 57 -42.05 -14.68 -8.51
C PRO A 57 -42.66 -13.58 -7.64
N PRO A 58 -43.21 -12.52 -8.24
CA PRO A 58 -43.73 -11.35 -7.51
C PRO A 58 -45.11 -11.64 -6.89
N PRO A 59 -45.43 -11.08 -5.71
CA PRO A 59 -46.80 -11.08 -5.16
C PRO A 59 -47.67 -10.00 -5.81
N PRO A 60 -49.01 -10.13 -5.78
CA PRO A 60 -49.94 -9.31 -6.55
C PRO A 60 -50.16 -7.91 -5.97
N LEU A 61 -50.38 -6.98 -6.89
CA LEU A 61 -50.73 -5.56 -6.69
C LEU A 61 -52.08 -5.36 -6.01
N HIS A 62 -52.09 -4.58 -4.91
CA HIS A 62 -53.28 -3.83 -4.51
C HIS A 62 -53.04 -2.32 -4.65
N ARG A 63 -53.93 -1.71 -5.46
CA ARG A 63 -54.06 -0.27 -5.71
C ARG A 63 -54.48 0.45 -4.46
N LEU A 64 -53.86 1.63 -4.19
CA LEU A 64 -54.55 2.77 -3.58
C LEU A 64 -54.01 4.08 -4.21
N LEU A 65 -54.98 4.96 -4.48
CA LEU A 65 -54.95 6.15 -5.28
C LEU A 65 -54.58 7.42 -4.48
N LEU A 66 -53.64 8.18 -5.05
CA LEU A 66 -53.53 9.66 -5.25
C LEU A 66 -53.83 10.65 -4.07
N PRO A 67 -53.31 11.92 -4.10
CA PRO A 67 -53.05 12.78 -5.24
C PRO A 67 -51.69 13.55 -5.22
N ALA A 68 -51.33 14.07 -6.39
CA ALA A 68 -50.25 15.03 -6.58
C ALA A 68 -50.69 16.48 -6.19
N PRO A 69 -49.70 17.36 -5.93
CA PRO A 69 -49.69 18.57 -6.73
C PRO A 69 -48.29 19.12 -7.15
N ALA A 70 -48.35 19.73 -8.32
CA ALA A 70 -47.68 20.94 -8.82
C ALA A 70 -46.16 21.08 -8.86
N ALA A 71 -45.74 21.40 -10.07
CA ALA A 71 -44.41 21.78 -10.52
C ALA A 71 -43.80 23.00 -9.81
N ALA A 72 -42.49 22.88 -9.52
CA ALA A 72 -41.60 24.05 -9.40
C ALA A 72 -40.22 23.68 -9.97
N THR A 73 -39.91 24.37 -11.04
CA THR A 73 -38.63 24.39 -11.72
C THR A 73 -37.52 24.91 -10.81
N GLY A 74 -36.55 24.09 -10.47
CA GLY A 74 -35.38 24.49 -9.70
C GLY A 74 -34.11 23.87 -10.30
N ILE A 75 -33.33 24.68 -10.98
CA ILE A 75 -32.02 24.37 -11.54
C ILE A 75 -31.04 24.08 -10.40
N LEU A 76 -30.56 22.85 -10.28
CA LEU A 76 -29.50 22.47 -9.36
C LEU A 76 -28.12 22.74 -9.96
N PRO A 77 -27.20 23.40 -9.26
CA PRO A 77 -25.83 23.61 -9.72
C PRO A 77 -24.95 22.37 -9.45
N PRO A 78 -23.89 22.16 -10.27
CA PRO A 78 -23.06 20.96 -10.18
C PRO A 78 -22.23 20.90 -8.91
N ALA A 79 -22.16 19.72 -8.32
CA ALA A 79 -21.40 19.40 -7.12
C ALA A 79 -19.91 19.74 -7.24
N ARG A 80 -19.44 20.57 -6.31
CA ARG A 80 -18.02 20.96 -6.17
C ARG A 80 -17.21 19.88 -5.46
N LEU A 81 -16.18 19.39 -6.12
CA LEU A 81 -15.10 18.63 -5.50
C LEU A 81 -14.22 19.55 -4.62
N LEU A 82 -14.24 19.32 -3.32
CA LEU A 82 -13.38 19.99 -2.34
C LEU A 82 -12.17 19.09 -2.03
N TRP A 83 -10.98 19.62 -2.30
CA TRP A 83 -9.70 19.03 -1.88
C TRP A 83 -9.36 19.53 -0.47
N GLY A 84 -9.26 18.61 0.49
CA GLY A 84 -8.72 18.87 1.81
C GLY A 84 -7.52 17.96 2.06
N HIS A 85 -6.44 18.51 2.62
CA HIS A 85 -5.24 17.80 3.03
C HIS A 85 -5.53 16.72 4.08
N PRO A 86 -4.74 15.64 4.13
CA PRO A 86 -5.05 14.49 4.97
C PRO A 86 -4.73 14.78 6.44
N PRO A 87 -5.59 14.40 7.36
CA PRO A 87 -5.18 14.15 8.73
C PRO A 87 -4.66 12.72 8.86
N SER A 88 -3.61 12.63 9.62
CA SER A 88 -2.92 11.43 10.04
C SER A 88 -3.79 10.52 10.93
N ARG A 89 -3.67 9.22 10.73
CA ARG A 89 -3.73 8.14 11.71
C ARG A 89 -5.07 7.72 12.29
N PHE A 90 -5.45 6.49 12.01
CA PHE A 90 -5.92 5.50 12.97
C PHE A 90 -5.46 4.14 12.46
N ALA A 91 -4.61 3.48 13.22
CA ALA A 91 -4.19 2.12 12.98
C ALA A 91 -4.67 1.28 14.16
N SER A 92 -5.60 0.39 13.91
CA SER A 92 -5.71 -0.86 14.63
C SER A 92 -4.58 -1.77 14.12
N SER A 93 -4.18 -2.77 14.87
CA SER A 93 -3.02 -3.65 14.60
C SER A 93 -3.03 -4.37 13.24
N SER A 94 -4.13 -4.33 12.50
CA SER A 94 -4.25 -4.80 11.11
C SER A 94 -3.81 -3.79 10.04
N ALA A 95 -3.54 -2.53 10.40
CA ALA A 95 -3.22 -1.47 9.44
C ALA A 95 -1.72 -1.42 9.05
N ALA A 96 -0.86 -2.13 9.74
CA ALA A 96 0.58 -2.18 9.42
C ALA A 96 0.88 -2.83 8.05
N ALA A 97 -0.02 -3.66 7.54
CA ALA A 97 0.14 -4.30 6.23
C ALA A 97 -0.24 -3.39 5.04
N ALA A 98 -0.97 -2.29 5.27
CA ALA A 98 -1.50 -1.43 4.20
C ALA A 98 -0.63 -0.20 3.88
N GLU A 99 0.32 0.18 4.73
CA GLU A 99 1.14 1.39 4.52
C GLU A 99 2.41 1.18 3.67
N ALA A 100 2.71 -0.05 3.25
CA ALA A 100 3.92 -0.38 2.49
C ALA A 100 3.76 -0.30 0.96
N VAL A 101 2.65 0.23 0.42
CA VAL A 101 2.41 0.28 -1.03
C VAL A 101 2.76 1.65 -1.58
N SER A 102 3.99 1.87 -1.99
CA SER A 102 4.35 3.03 -2.80
C SER A 102 5.46 2.71 -3.80
N SER A 103 5.15 2.94 -5.06
CA SER A 103 6.01 3.00 -6.25
C SER A 103 6.47 1.67 -6.86
N GLU A 104 5.74 1.22 -7.88
CA GLU A 104 6.21 0.20 -8.83
C GLU A 104 6.78 0.88 -10.07
N GLU A 105 8.02 0.59 -10.41
CA GLU A 105 8.50 0.58 -11.78
C GLU A 105 8.11 -0.77 -12.39
N VAL A 106 7.32 -0.75 -13.44
CA VAL A 106 6.97 -1.97 -14.18
C VAL A 106 7.90 -2.07 -15.37
N ASP A 107 8.88 -2.97 -15.29
CA ASP A 107 9.47 -3.52 -16.50
C ASP A 107 8.41 -4.36 -17.22
N GLU A 108 8.41 -4.31 -18.52
CA GLU A 108 7.58 -5.16 -19.36
C GLU A 108 7.73 -6.63 -18.93
N PRO A 109 6.63 -7.33 -18.65
CA PRO A 109 6.68 -8.76 -18.54
C PRO A 109 6.93 -9.32 -19.94
N HIS A 110 8.16 -9.75 -20.22
CA HIS A 110 8.40 -10.66 -21.32
C HIS A 110 7.59 -11.93 -21.03
N HIS A 111 6.70 -12.24 -21.95
CA HIS A 111 5.73 -13.35 -21.98
C HIS A 111 4.41 -13.13 -21.21
N ALA A 112 3.48 -12.46 -21.90
CA ALA A 112 2.13 -13.02 -21.88
C ALA A 112 2.24 -14.37 -22.61
N PRO A 113 1.74 -15.47 -22.05
CA PRO A 113 1.73 -16.71 -22.81
C PRO A 113 0.91 -16.45 -24.08
N ASP A 114 1.48 -16.70 -25.24
CA ASP A 114 0.80 -16.64 -26.55
C ASP A 114 -0.52 -17.44 -26.59
N GLU A 115 -0.77 -18.29 -25.60
CA GLU A 115 -1.99 -19.07 -25.45
C GLU A 115 -3.23 -18.25 -25.05
N ILE A 116 -3.12 -17.09 -24.41
CA ILE A 116 -4.33 -16.27 -24.08
C ILE A 116 -4.90 -15.58 -25.34
N VAL A 117 -4.07 -15.30 -26.32
CA VAL A 117 -4.50 -14.70 -27.57
C VAL A 117 -5.23 -15.71 -28.48
N ARG A 118 -5.04 -17.01 -28.27
CA ARG A 118 -5.62 -18.10 -29.08
C ARG A 118 -6.98 -18.63 -28.59
N LEU A 119 -7.47 -18.16 -27.44
CA LEU A 119 -8.76 -18.59 -26.86
C LEU A 119 -9.85 -17.50 -26.99
N GLY A 120 -9.87 -16.73 -28.05
CA GLY A 120 -11.04 -15.94 -28.45
C GLY A 120 -12.19 -16.85 -28.88
N PRO A 121 -13.46 -16.48 -28.61
CA PRO A 121 -14.60 -17.30 -28.98
C PRO A 121 -14.89 -17.16 -30.48
N ASN A 122 -14.25 -17.95 -31.33
CA ASN A 122 -14.74 -18.50 -32.58
C ASN A 122 -13.62 -19.13 -33.43
N PRO A 123 -13.49 -20.41 -33.52
CA PRO A 123 -12.78 -21.05 -34.60
C PRO A 123 -13.75 -21.26 -35.75
N LYS A 124 -13.57 -20.52 -36.86
CA LYS A 124 -14.13 -20.96 -38.15
C LYS A 124 -13.41 -22.26 -38.57
N PRO A 125 -14.12 -23.25 -39.10
CA PRO A 125 -13.53 -24.50 -39.54
C PRO A 125 -12.71 -24.30 -40.82
N LEU A 126 -11.38 -24.46 -40.74
CA LEU A 126 -10.52 -24.71 -41.88
C LEU A 126 -10.38 -26.22 -42.10
N ALA A 127 -11.18 -26.73 -42.96
CA ALA A 127 -10.97 -28.05 -43.54
C ALA A 127 -9.83 -27.98 -44.60
N ALA A 128 -9.02 -29.06 -44.57
CA ALA A 128 -8.00 -29.39 -45.57
C ALA A 128 -6.56 -28.85 -45.34
N ALA A 129 -5.86 -29.48 -44.34
CA ALA A 129 -4.44 -29.90 -44.44
C ALA A 129 -4.22 -31.00 -43.38
N ALA A 130 -4.88 -32.12 -43.51
CA ALA A 130 -4.87 -33.21 -42.56
C ALA A 130 -3.93 -34.34 -43.07
N GLY A 131 -2.73 -34.37 -42.55
CA GLY A 131 -1.84 -35.50 -42.76
C GLY A 131 -0.75 -35.59 -41.67
N GLU A 132 0.01 -34.53 -41.45
CA GLU A 132 1.15 -34.53 -40.52
C GLU A 132 0.95 -33.67 -39.26
N ALA A 133 0.11 -32.63 -39.33
CA ALA A 133 -0.26 -31.80 -38.16
C ALA A 133 -1.02 -32.63 -37.11
N GLY A 134 -1.92 -33.50 -37.50
CA GLY A 134 -2.71 -34.33 -36.59
C GLY A 134 -1.91 -35.33 -35.75
N LYS A 135 -0.73 -35.78 -36.22
CA LYS A 135 0.16 -36.62 -35.41
C LYS A 135 0.96 -35.84 -34.38
N LYS A 136 1.34 -34.59 -34.66
CA LYS A 136 2.02 -33.69 -33.72
C LYS A 136 1.04 -33.18 -32.64
N GLU A 137 -0.20 -32.83 -32.99
CA GLU A 137 -1.23 -32.43 -32.03
C GLU A 137 -1.68 -33.58 -31.11
N ARG A 138 -1.86 -34.80 -31.62
CA ARG A 138 -2.15 -35.98 -30.80
C ARG A 138 -0.99 -36.36 -29.86
N ARG A 139 0.27 -36.15 -30.25
CA ARG A 139 1.43 -36.31 -29.37
C ARG A 139 1.55 -35.23 -28.31
N ARG A 140 1.25 -33.96 -28.63
CA ARG A 140 1.16 -32.85 -27.64
C ARG A 140 -0.01 -33.08 -26.68
N GLY A 141 -1.18 -33.48 -27.14
CA GLY A 141 -2.34 -33.76 -26.28
C GLY A 141 -2.12 -34.95 -25.34
N ARG A 142 -1.42 -36.01 -25.77
CA ARG A 142 -1.02 -37.14 -24.90
C ARG A 142 0.05 -36.74 -23.85
N GLY A 143 0.98 -35.86 -24.18
CA GLY A 143 1.97 -35.34 -23.22
C GLY A 143 1.34 -34.45 -22.16
N GLN A 144 0.42 -33.58 -22.54
CA GLN A 144 -0.33 -32.73 -21.60
C GLN A 144 -1.25 -33.55 -20.68
N GLY A 145 -1.93 -34.57 -21.23
CA GLY A 145 -2.78 -35.45 -20.42
C GLY A 145 -1.98 -36.22 -19.36
N ARG A 146 -0.77 -36.70 -19.68
CA ARG A 146 0.13 -37.36 -18.74
C ARG A 146 0.62 -36.41 -17.64
N GLN A 147 1.03 -35.21 -17.98
CA GLN A 147 1.46 -34.19 -17.05
C GLN A 147 0.33 -33.78 -16.06
N LEU A 148 -0.90 -33.63 -16.55
CA LEU A 148 -2.06 -33.35 -15.71
C LEU A 148 -2.43 -34.53 -14.80
N ALA A 149 -2.21 -35.78 -15.25
CA ALA A 149 -2.42 -36.97 -14.43
C ALA A 149 -1.37 -37.08 -13.31
N GLU A 150 -0.12 -36.76 -13.60
CA GLU A 150 0.97 -36.71 -12.62
C GLU A 150 0.70 -35.64 -11.57
N LEU A 151 0.30 -34.41 -11.95
CA LEU A 151 -0.08 -33.35 -11.02
C LEU A 151 -1.32 -33.72 -10.18
N ALA A 152 -2.32 -34.36 -10.78
CA ALA A 152 -3.49 -34.80 -10.04
C ALA A 152 -3.11 -35.84 -8.98
N ALA A 153 -2.22 -36.79 -9.31
CA ALA A 153 -1.73 -37.81 -8.38
C ALA A 153 -0.87 -37.19 -7.26
N GLU A 154 0.04 -36.25 -7.61
CA GLU A 154 0.86 -35.49 -6.64
C GLU A 154 -0.02 -34.81 -5.57
N HIS A 155 -1.15 -34.28 -5.96
CA HIS A 155 -2.09 -33.58 -5.05
C HIS A 155 -3.16 -34.52 -4.44
N GLY A 156 -3.11 -35.81 -4.69
CA GLY A 156 -4.09 -36.76 -4.18
C GLY A 156 -5.52 -36.53 -4.70
N ILE A 157 -5.67 -35.85 -5.85
CA ILE A 157 -6.96 -35.49 -6.45
C ILE A 157 -7.22 -36.42 -7.66
N GLY A 158 -8.40 -37.03 -7.74
CA GLY A 158 -8.77 -37.84 -8.90
C GLY A 158 -8.68 -36.99 -10.20
N TYR A 159 -8.11 -37.59 -11.27
CA TYR A 159 -7.81 -36.87 -12.53
C TYR A 159 -9.00 -36.09 -13.09
N SER A 160 -10.19 -36.69 -13.20
CA SER A 160 -11.39 -36.02 -13.71
C SER A 160 -11.78 -34.80 -12.86
N LYS A 161 -11.68 -34.92 -11.53
CA LYS A 161 -11.96 -33.82 -10.59
C LYS A 161 -10.91 -32.72 -10.71
N TYR A 162 -9.63 -33.05 -10.83
CA TYR A 162 -8.56 -32.11 -11.01
C TYR A 162 -8.72 -31.31 -12.31
N VAL A 163 -9.01 -31.96 -13.42
CA VAL A 163 -9.26 -31.30 -14.72
C VAL A 163 -10.44 -30.35 -14.64
N SER A 164 -11.55 -30.75 -14.00
CA SER A 164 -12.73 -29.88 -13.82
C SER A 164 -12.40 -28.66 -12.95
N LEU A 165 -11.72 -28.85 -11.81
CA LEU A 165 -11.31 -27.74 -10.93
C LEU A 165 -10.33 -26.82 -11.64
N ARG A 166 -9.38 -27.36 -12.42
CA ARG A 166 -8.43 -26.56 -13.21
C ARG A 166 -9.14 -25.70 -14.26
N GLN A 167 -10.14 -26.23 -14.96
CA GLN A 167 -10.94 -25.47 -15.92
C GLN A 167 -11.72 -24.34 -15.23
N ARG A 168 -12.26 -24.59 -14.04
CA ARG A 168 -12.93 -23.57 -13.24
C ARG A 168 -11.96 -22.50 -12.75
N GLN A 169 -10.75 -22.89 -12.33
CA GLN A 169 -9.69 -21.97 -11.93
C GLN A 169 -9.29 -21.03 -13.07
N ILE A 170 -9.07 -21.58 -14.28
CA ILE A 170 -8.79 -20.80 -15.49
C ILE A 170 -9.89 -19.76 -15.72
N ARG A 171 -11.15 -20.16 -15.59
CA ARG A 171 -12.28 -19.23 -15.74
C ARG A 171 -12.27 -18.13 -14.71
N ILE A 172 -12.03 -18.43 -13.43
CA ILE A 172 -11.95 -17.44 -12.36
C ILE A 172 -10.84 -16.41 -12.63
N GLU A 173 -9.65 -16.84 -13.03
CA GLU A 173 -8.53 -15.96 -13.35
C GLU A 173 -8.82 -15.10 -14.58
N THR A 174 -9.42 -15.67 -15.61
CA THR A 174 -9.81 -14.94 -16.84
C THR A 174 -10.89 -13.89 -16.55
N GLU A 175 -11.95 -14.26 -15.82
CA GLU A 175 -13.01 -13.33 -15.42
C GLU A 175 -12.46 -12.17 -14.56
N ALA A 176 -11.57 -12.47 -13.62
CA ALA A 176 -10.93 -11.44 -12.78
C ALA A 176 -10.11 -10.46 -13.64
N TRP A 177 -9.36 -10.96 -14.61
CA TRP A 177 -8.60 -10.14 -15.55
C TRP A 177 -9.51 -9.29 -16.43
N GLU A 178 -10.53 -9.88 -17.03
CA GLU A 178 -11.47 -9.17 -17.93
C GLU A 178 -12.24 -8.08 -17.18
N GLN A 179 -12.69 -8.38 -15.96
CA GLN A 179 -13.38 -7.40 -15.12
C GLN A 179 -12.48 -6.24 -14.76
N ALA A 180 -11.25 -6.49 -14.33
CA ALA A 180 -10.28 -5.45 -14.03
C ALA A 180 -9.96 -4.61 -15.28
N ALA A 181 -9.82 -5.23 -16.45
CA ALA A 181 -9.62 -4.56 -17.74
C ALA A 181 -10.80 -3.67 -18.13
N LYS A 182 -12.01 -4.14 -17.88
CA LYS A 182 -13.25 -3.39 -18.13
C LYS A 182 -13.33 -2.15 -17.23
N GLU A 183 -13.17 -2.31 -15.94
CA GLU A 183 -13.20 -1.22 -14.96
C GLU A 183 -12.15 -0.15 -15.26
N TYR A 184 -10.94 -0.59 -15.64
CA TYR A 184 -9.87 0.33 -16.02
C TYR A 184 -10.23 1.12 -17.28
N ARG A 185 -10.82 0.47 -18.30
CA ARG A 185 -11.30 1.17 -19.52
C ARG A 185 -12.42 2.17 -19.23
N GLU A 186 -13.37 1.82 -18.35
CA GLU A 186 -14.43 2.75 -17.90
C GLU A 186 -13.83 3.96 -17.17
N LEU A 187 -12.86 3.74 -16.28
CA LEU A 187 -12.14 4.83 -15.62
C LEU A 187 -11.41 5.75 -16.59
N LEU A 188 -10.75 5.16 -17.60
CA LEU A 188 -10.08 5.94 -18.65
C LEU A 188 -11.07 6.78 -19.43
N ALA A 189 -12.21 6.22 -19.83
CA ALA A 189 -13.27 6.92 -20.57
C ALA A 189 -13.82 8.10 -19.73
N ASP A 190 -14.15 7.87 -18.45
CA ASP A 190 -14.62 8.91 -17.54
C ASP A 190 -13.59 10.05 -17.37
N MET A 191 -12.31 9.71 -17.19
CA MET A 191 -11.25 10.71 -17.09
C MET A 191 -11.03 11.50 -18.37
N CYS A 192 -11.18 10.87 -19.54
CA CYS A 192 -11.12 11.56 -20.83
C CYS A 192 -12.30 12.52 -21.00
N GLU A 193 -13.51 12.10 -20.68
CA GLU A 193 -14.73 12.93 -20.72
C GLU A 193 -14.59 14.18 -19.85
N HIS A 194 -14.09 14.01 -18.63
CA HIS A 194 -13.84 15.10 -17.70
C HIS A 194 -12.58 15.93 -17.98
N LYS A 195 -11.89 15.70 -19.10
CA LYS A 195 -10.62 16.37 -19.49
C LYS A 195 -9.49 16.19 -18.48
N LEU A 196 -9.49 15.09 -17.75
CA LEU A 196 -8.50 14.73 -16.73
C LEU A 196 -7.46 13.73 -17.28
N ALA A 197 -7.52 13.37 -18.56
CA ALA A 197 -6.58 12.44 -19.20
C ALA A 197 -5.09 12.78 -18.96
N PRO A 198 -4.65 14.07 -18.96
CA PRO A 198 -3.28 14.43 -18.62
C PRO A 198 -2.85 14.06 -17.19
N ASN A 199 -3.78 13.72 -16.30
CA ASN A 199 -3.51 13.28 -14.94
C ASN A 199 -3.36 11.77 -14.80
N LEU A 200 -3.55 11.01 -15.86
CA LEU A 200 -3.34 9.57 -15.89
C LEU A 200 -1.87 9.23 -15.60
N PRO A 201 -1.59 8.16 -14.86
CA PRO A 201 -0.21 7.74 -14.53
C PRO A 201 0.66 7.57 -15.77
N TYR A 202 0.13 6.91 -16.81
CA TYR A 202 0.82 6.70 -18.08
C TYR A 202 1.19 8.03 -18.77
N VAL A 203 0.24 8.96 -18.88
CA VAL A 203 0.49 10.28 -19.53
C VAL A 203 1.50 11.09 -18.71
N LYS A 204 1.45 11.00 -17.39
CA LYS A 204 2.46 11.62 -16.52
C LYS A 204 3.86 11.02 -16.71
N SER A 205 3.94 9.73 -16.97
CA SER A 205 5.20 9.05 -17.33
C SER A 205 5.77 9.59 -18.66
N LEU A 206 4.92 9.75 -19.68
CA LEU A 206 5.34 10.41 -20.93
C LEU A 206 5.80 11.85 -20.69
N PHE A 207 5.08 12.62 -19.88
CA PHE A 207 5.47 13.99 -19.51
C PHE A 207 6.84 14.07 -18.84
N LEU A 208 7.19 13.07 -18.03
CA LEU A 208 8.52 13.00 -17.41
C LEU A 208 9.63 12.89 -18.47
N GLY A 209 9.41 12.09 -19.51
CA GLY A 209 10.38 11.94 -20.60
C GLY A 209 10.46 13.15 -21.53
N TRP A 210 9.36 13.88 -21.71
CA TRP A 210 9.27 14.99 -22.65
C TRP A 210 9.55 16.37 -22.03
N PHE A 211 9.44 16.50 -20.71
CA PHE A 211 9.53 17.80 -20.03
C PHE A 211 10.91 18.45 -20.17
N GLU A 212 11.97 17.72 -19.82
CA GLU A 212 13.34 18.28 -19.84
C GLU A 212 13.76 18.70 -21.26
N PRO A 213 13.64 17.84 -22.30
CA PRO A 213 13.98 18.25 -23.67
C PRO A 213 13.18 19.47 -24.16
N LEU A 214 11.86 19.49 -23.88
CA LEU A 214 11.03 20.64 -24.29
C LEU A 214 11.41 21.94 -23.55
N ARG A 215 11.65 21.86 -22.24
CA ARG A 215 12.09 22.99 -21.43
C ARG A 215 13.40 23.57 -21.97
N ASP A 216 14.38 22.72 -22.26
CA ASP A 216 15.71 23.13 -22.70
C ASP A 216 15.65 23.78 -24.08
N GLN A 217 14.80 23.28 -24.99
CA GLN A 217 14.54 23.94 -26.28
C GLN A 217 13.81 25.28 -26.12
N ILE A 218 12.88 25.41 -25.18
CA ILE A 218 12.24 26.71 -24.88
C ILE A 218 13.26 27.71 -24.32
N ILE A 219 14.18 27.26 -23.44
CA ILE A 219 15.27 28.11 -22.92
C ILE A 219 16.16 28.60 -24.07
N ALA A 220 16.58 27.68 -24.96
CA ALA A 220 17.39 28.05 -26.12
C ALA A 220 16.67 29.07 -27.04
N GLU A 221 15.36 28.91 -27.25
CA GLU A 221 14.56 29.85 -28.03
C GLU A 221 14.42 31.20 -27.31
N GLN A 222 14.33 31.23 -25.97
CA GLN A 222 14.30 32.44 -25.16
C GLN A 222 15.62 33.21 -25.25
N GLU A 223 16.76 32.53 -25.25
CA GLU A 223 18.10 33.09 -25.43
C GLU A 223 18.28 33.69 -26.81
N LEU A 224 17.89 32.94 -27.87
CA LEU A 224 17.94 33.41 -29.26
C LEU A 224 17.10 34.68 -29.50
N VAL A 225 15.94 34.79 -28.83
CA VAL A 225 15.08 35.97 -28.85
C VAL A 225 15.78 37.17 -28.18
N GLY A 226 16.57 36.90 -27.12
CA GLY A 226 17.34 37.94 -26.41
C GLY A 226 18.51 38.51 -27.25
N GLU A 227 19.23 37.64 -27.98
CA GLU A 227 20.45 38.03 -28.71
C GLU A 227 20.17 38.63 -30.09
N ARG A 228 19.17 38.16 -30.85
CA ARG A 228 18.97 38.51 -32.25
C ARG A 228 17.96 39.61 -32.52
N GLY A 229 17.51 40.39 -31.52
CA GLY A 229 16.56 41.51 -31.77
C GLY A 229 15.41 41.13 -32.68
N THR A 230 14.34 40.83 -32.11
CA THR A 230 12.90 40.67 -32.44
C THR A 230 12.40 40.64 -33.91
N ARG A 231 12.98 39.89 -34.83
CA ARG A 231 12.31 39.60 -36.11
C ARG A 231 11.24 38.50 -36.03
N ALA A 232 11.31 37.64 -35.05
CA ALA A 232 10.34 36.55 -34.91
C ALA A 232 9.01 37.05 -34.34
N SER A 233 7.90 36.69 -34.94
CA SER A 233 6.56 37.20 -34.61
C SER A 233 6.04 36.78 -33.22
N HIS A 234 6.64 35.80 -32.57
CA HIS A 234 6.34 35.30 -31.23
C HIS A 234 7.27 35.94 -30.16
N ALA A 235 8.38 36.49 -30.57
CA ALA A 235 9.43 37.03 -29.67
C ALA A 235 8.95 37.94 -28.55
N PRO A 236 8.06 38.93 -28.75
CA PRO A 236 7.62 39.85 -27.70
C PRO A 236 6.91 39.14 -26.52
N TYR A 237 6.45 37.91 -26.68
CA TYR A 237 5.65 37.18 -25.71
C TYR A 237 6.43 36.05 -25.05
N PHE A 238 7.53 35.59 -25.66
CA PHE A 238 8.21 34.35 -25.27
C PHE A 238 8.99 34.46 -23.96
N ASN A 239 9.54 35.68 -23.66
CA ASN A 239 10.30 35.93 -22.44
C ASN A 239 9.42 36.35 -21.25
N MET A 240 8.08 36.33 -21.40
CA MET A 240 7.17 36.79 -20.33
C MET A 240 6.87 35.73 -19.29
N LEU A 241 7.23 34.46 -19.49
CA LEU A 241 6.95 33.34 -18.60
C LEU A 241 8.16 32.39 -18.54
N PRO A 242 8.48 31.80 -17.37
CA PRO A 242 9.53 30.79 -17.26
C PRO A 242 9.28 29.60 -18.18
N ALA A 243 10.35 29.05 -18.77
CA ALA A 243 10.30 27.92 -19.70
C ALA A 243 9.60 26.69 -19.11
N ASP A 244 9.84 26.39 -17.84
CA ASP A 244 9.18 25.30 -17.11
C ASP A 244 7.65 25.39 -17.17
N MET A 245 7.11 26.59 -16.98
CA MET A 245 5.66 26.82 -17.01
C MET A 245 5.11 26.67 -18.42
N MET A 246 5.80 27.20 -19.43
CA MET A 246 5.39 27.08 -20.84
C MET A 246 5.41 25.63 -21.30
N ALA A 247 6.43 24.85 -20.95
CA ALA A 247 6.53 23.44 -21.25
C ALA A 247 5.33 22.65 -20.68
N VAL A 248 5.03 22.86 -19.40
CA VAL A 248 3.89 22.19 -18.74
C VAL A 248 2.55 22.58 -19.36
N ILE A 249 2.34 23.86 -19.67
CA ILE A 249 1.10 24.34 -20.30
C ILE A 249 0.93 23.69 -21.69
N THR A 250 2.00 23.64 -22.49
CA THR A 250 2.00 23.07 -23.83
C THR A 250 1.64 21.57 -23.80
N MET A 251 2.38 20.78 -23.05
CA MET A 251 2.13 19.34 -22.89
C MET A 251 0.72 19.04 -22.40
N HIS A 252 0.28 19.74 -21.36
CA HIS A 252 -1.01 19.49 -20.74
C HIS A 252 -2.19 19.85 -21.67
N LYS A 253 -2.09 20.98 -22.35
CA LYS A 253 -3.13 21.45 -23.25
C LYS A 253 -3.22 20.58 -24.50
N LEU A 254 -2.09 20.28 -25.15
CA LEU A 254 -2.09 19.47 -26.35
C LEU A 254 -2.62 18.05 -26.08
N MET A 255 -2.12 17.40 -25.04
CA MET A 255 -2.61 16.06 -24.66
C MET A 255 -4.10 16.08 -24.26
N GLY A 256 -4.55 17.11 -23.53
CA GLY A 256 -5.97 17.26 -23.23
C GLY A 256 -6.85 17.37 -24.47
N LEU A 257 -6.38 18.04 -25.53
CA LEU A 257 -7.11 18.19 -26.79
C LEU A 257 -7.10 16.91 -27.63
N LEU A 258 -5.97 16.21 -27.71
CA LEU A 258 -5.83 14.97 -28.47
C LEU A 258 -6.65 13.82 -27.86
N MET A 259 -6.78 13.80 -26.53
CA MET A 259 -7.53 12.76 -25.82
C MET A 259 -9.05 13.00 -25.79
N THR A 260 -9.50 14.26 -25.97
CA THR A 260 -10.94 14.61 -25.98
C THR A 260 -11.51 14.80 -27.39
N GLY A 261 -10.68 14.78 -28.42
CA GLY A 261 -11.10 14.94 -29.83
C GLY A 261 -11.75 13.67 -30.40
N SER A 262 -12.29 13.81 -31.58
CA SER A 262 -12.85 12.72 -32.41
C SER A 262 -11.94 11.48 -32.36
N GLY A 263 -12.51 10.29 -32.37
CA GLY A 263 -11.85 9.00 -32.11
C GLY A 263 -10.55 8.66 -32.87
N ASP A 264 -10.05 9.52 -33.77
CA ASP A 264 -8.79 9.35 -34.49
C ASP A 264 -7.54 9.96 -33.82
N GLY A 265 -7.72 10.62 -32.63
CA GLY A 265 -6.60 11.21 -31.88
C GLY A 265 -5.93 12.40 -32.60
N SER A 266 -6.68 13.17 -33.35
CA SER A 266 -6.19 14.32 -34.10
C SER A 266 -6.84 15.62 -33.64
N VAL A 267 -6.10 16.74 -33.73
CA VAL A 267 -6.58 18.09 -33.44
C VAL A 267 -6.09 19.09 -34.49
N ARG A 268 -6.90 20.10 -34.80
CA ARG A 268 -6.49 21.17 -35.74
C ARG A 268 -5.38 22.02 -35.12
N VAL A 269 -4.28 22.27 -35.86
CA VAL A 269 -3.14 23.07 -35.43
C VAL A 269 -3.57 24.43 -34.89
N ILE A 270 -4.37 25.18 -35.65
CA ILE A 270 -4.84 26.52 -35.27
C ILE A 270 -5.63 26.48 -33.96
N GLN A 271 -6.48 25.49 -33.78
CA GLN A 271 -7.26 25.33 -32.55
C GLN A 271 -6.37 25.06 -31.36
N ALA A 272 -5.39 24.17 -31.47
CA ALA A 272 -4.43 23.84 -30.44
C ALA A 272 -3.54 25.05 -30.13
N ALA A 273 -3.02 25.72 -31.15
CA ALA A 273 -2.15 26.89 -31.00
C ALA A 273 -2.86 28.04 -30.27
N CYS A 274 -4.07 28.40 -30.68
CA CYS A 274 -4.85 29.44 -30.00
C CYS A 274 -5.13 29.10 -28.53
N GLN A 275 -5.50 27.85 -28.21
CA GLN A 275 -5.77 27.44 -26.83
C GLN A 275 -4.52 27.36 -25.96
N ILE A 276 -3.37 27.01 -26.53
CA ILE A 276 -2.08 27.02 -25.82
C ILE A 276 -1.67 28.47 -25.56
N GLY A 277 -1.68 29.34 -26.60
CA GLY A 277 -1.32 30.74 -26.46
C GLY A 277 -2.23 31.51 -25.49
N GLU A 278 -3.54 31.26 -25.51
CA GLU A 278 -4.47 31.82 -24.52
C GLU A 278 -4.15 31.35 -23.09
N ALA A 279 -3.77 30.10 -22.92
CA ALA A 279 -3.39 29.57 -21.62
C ALA A 279 -2.08 30.18 -21.12
N VAL A 280 -1.11 30.41 -22.01
CA VAL A 280 0.16 31.11 -21.70
C VAL A 280 -0.13 32.56 -21.30
N GLU A 281 -0.95 33.32 -22.05
CA GLU A 281 -1.33 34.69 -21.67
C GLU A 281 -1.95 34.77 -20.28
N HIS A 282 -2.89 33.87 -19.99
CA HIS A 282 -3.51 33.82 -18.66
C HIS A 282 -2.49 33.57 -17.55
N GLU A 283 -1.52 32.69 -17.76
CA GLU A 283 -0.48 32.40 -16.81
C GLU A 283 0.50 33.58 -16.66
N VAL A 284 0.86 34.24 -17.75
CA VAL A 284 1.68 35.48 -17.73
C VAL A 284 1.03 36.55 -16.85
N ARG A 285 -0.27 36.77 -16.97
CA ARG A 285 -1.00 37.74 -16.14
C ARG A 285 -0.98 37.35 -14.66
N ILE A 286 -1.22 36.10 -14.35
CA ILE A 286 -1.19 35.58 -12.98
C ILE A 286 0.23 35.68 -12.42
N HIS A 287 1.24 35.32 -13.20
CA HIS A 287 2.65 35.38 -12.80
C HIS A 287 3.06 36.83 -12.52
N LYS A 288 2.76 37.75 -13.41
CA LYS A 288 3.04 39.19 -13.21
C LYS A 288 2.33 39.74 -11.96
N PHE A 289 1.07 39.35 -11.71
CA PHE A 289 0.34 39.73 -10.50
C PHE A 289 1.04 39.21 -9.23
N LEU A 290 1.44 37.93 -9.23
CA LEU A 290 2.12 37.33 -8.10
C LEU A 290 3.51 37.93 -7.85
N GLU A 291 4.25 38.27 -8.88
CA GLU A 291 5.54 38.93 -8.75
C GLU A 291 5.40 40.38 -8.24
N LYS A 292 4.50 41.19 -8.79
CA LYS A 292 4.21 42.56 -8.32
C LYS A 292 3.81 42.58 -6.83
N THR A 293 3.02 41.56 -6.38
CA THR A 293 2.56 41.47 -4.99
C THR A 293 3.49 40.70 -4.05
N LYS A 294 4.67 40.29 -4.51
CA LYS A 294 5.70 39.66 -3.68
C LYS A 294 6.32 40.72 -2.77
N LYS A 295 6.36 40.45 -1.43
CA LYS A 295 7.11 41.37 -0.54
C LYS A 295 8.52 41.47 -1.07
N LYS A 296 8.98 42.69 -1.40
CA LYS A 296 10.39 42.98 -1.50
C LYS A 296 10.99 42.63 -0.13
N ASN A 297 11.79 41.60 -0.03
CA ASN A 297 12.70 41.40 1.10
C ASN A 297 13.75 42.50 1.01
N THR A 298 13.40 43.69 1.42
CA THR A 298 14.36 44.76 1.54
C THR A 298 15.10 44.60 2.86
N LYS A 299 16.31 44.11 2.77
CA LYS A 299 17.42 44.64 3.57
C LYS A 299 17.84 45.99 2.95
N GLU A 300 16.96 46.93 2.93
CA GLU A 300 17.24 48.35 2.73
C GLU A 300 16.23 49.08 3.61
N VAL A 301 16.71 49.37 4.80
CA VAL A 301 16.10 50.22 5.79
C VAL A 301 16.29 51.66 5.32
N ASP A 302 15.36 52.49 5.72
CA ASP A 302 15.37 53.97 5.72
C ASP A 302 14.96 54.64 4.41
N LYS A 303 13.65 54.61 4.13
CA LYS A 303 12.93 55.79 3.62
C LYS A 303 11.58 55.89 4.29
N VAL A 304 11.30 57.04 4.82
CA VAL A 304 10.06 57.47 5.48
C VAL A 304 8.88 57.08 4.60
N VAL A 305 8.01 56.21 5.13
CA VAL A 305 6.78 55.72 4.46
C VAL A 305 5.64 56.67 4.92
N GLU A 306 5.00 57.34 4.00
CA GLU A 306 3.76 58.10 4.27
C GLU A 306 2.64 57.18 4.75
N PRO A 307 1.69 57.62 5.61
CA PRO A 307 0.69 56.81 6.27
C PRO A 307 -0.29 56.10 5.33
N GLY A 308 -0.45 56.51 4.08
CA GLY A 308 -1.34 55.89 3.08
C GLY A 308 -0.81 54.63 2.40
N ASP A 309 0.49 54.41 2.34
CA ASP A 309 1.12 53.28 1.65
C ASP A 309 0.97 51.92 2.41
N SER A 310 0.78 51.98 3.73
CA SER A 310 0.65 50.77 4.57
C SER A 310 -0.65 49.99 4.32
N ASP A 311 -1.74 50.67 4.02
CA ASP A 311 -3.05 50.02 3.85
C ASP A 311 -3.20 49.42 2.44
N ILE A 312 -2.69 50.06 1.42
CA ILE A 312 -2.59 49.52 0.06
C ILE A 312 -1.74 48.25 0.03
N ALA A 313 -0.63 48.23 0.77
CA ALA A 313 0.24 47.06 0.88
C ALA A 313 -0.45 45.89 1.61
N LYS A 314 -1.23 46.17 2.65
CA LYS A 314 -2.06 45.15 3.36
C LYS A 314 -3.14 44.57 2.47
N GLU A 315 -3.87 45.41 1.73
CA GLU A 315 -4.91 44.98 0.79
C GLU A 315 -4.33 44.12 -0.34
N GLN A 316 -3.22 44.51 -0.92
CA GLN A 316 -2.51 43.67 -1.93
C GLN A 316 -2.05 42.35 -1.37
N GLN A 317 -1.61 42.28 -0.12
CA GLN A 317 -1.22 41.04 0.53
C GLN A 317 -2.40 40.11 0.79
N LEU A 318 -3.57 40.65 1.21
CA LEU A 318 -4.82 39.93 1.38
C LEU A 318 -5.31 39.38 0.03
N LEU A 319 -5.24 40.18 -1.02
CA LEU A 319 -5.64 39.78 -2.37
C LEU A 319 -4.73 38.65 -2.91
N ARG A 320 -3.41 38.77 -2.70
CA ARG A 320 -2.45 37.69 -3.01
C ARG A 320 -2.77 36.40 -2.29
N LYS A 321 -3.04 36.45 -0.98
CA LYS A 321 -3.47 35.30 -0.17
C LYS A 321 -4.71 34.67 -0.73
N LYS A 322 -5.72 35.50 -1.09
CA LYS A 322 -6.98 35.04 -1.70
C LYS A 322 -6.76 34.38 -3.06
N VAL A 323 -5.95 34.97 -3.92
CA VAL A 323 -5.59 34.38 -5.24
C VAL A 323 -4.86 33.05 -5.05
N THR A 324 -3.87 32.98 -4.16
CA THR A 324 -3.12 31.75 -3.87
C THR A 324 -4.03 30.63 -3.30
N ASP A 325 -4.99 30.99 -2.44
CA ASP A 325 -5.95 30.02 -1.90
C ASP A 325 -6.94 29.53 -2.95
N LEU A 326 -7.39 30.41 -3.86
CA LEU A 326 -8.22 30.03 -4.99
C LEU A 326 -7.46 29.14 -5.99
N MET A 327 -6.18 29.39 -6.22
CA MET A 327 -5.31 28.50 -7.02
C MET A 327 -5.19 27.13 -6.38
N LYS A 328 -4.92 27.04 -5.06
CA LYS A 328 -4.89 25.77 -4.32
C LYS A 328 -6.23 25.00 -4.41
N LYS A 329 -7.34 25.73 -4.44
CA LYS A 329 -8.70 25.18 -4.58
C LYS A 329 -9.10 24.93 -6.04
N GLN A 330 -8.20 25.14 -7.00
CA GLN A 330 -8.42 25.00 -8.46
C GLN A 330 -9.60 25.81 -9.01
N LYS A 331 -9.95 26.93 -8.37
CA LYS A 331 -11.02 27.84 -8.83
C LYS A 331 -10.50 28.83 -9.88
N ILE A 332 -9.98 28.31 -10.99
CA ILE A 332 -9.25 29.07 -12.02
C ILE A 332 -10.07 30.22 -12.60
N ARG A 333 -11.40 30.04 -12.81
CA ARG A 333 -12.29 31.12 -13.30
C ARG A 333 -12.31 32.29 -12.35
N GLN A 334 -12.35 32.07 -11.04
CA GLN A 334 -12.34 33.15 -10.04
C GLN A 334 -10.98 33.82 -9.96
N VAL A 335 -9.87 33.05 -10.07
CA VAL A 335 -8.51 33.61 -10.14
C VAL A 335 -8.38 34.56 -11.31
N ARG A 336 -8.77 34.11 -12.53
CA ARG A 336 -8.72 34.94 -13.75
C ARG A 336 -9.55 36.22 -13.61
N HIS A 337 -10.74 36.14 -13.02
CA HIS A 337 -11.60 37.31 -12.81
C HIS A 337 -10.96 38.32 -11.84
N LEU A 338 -10.39 37.85 -10.73
CA LEU A 338 -9.73 38.73 -9.76
C LEU A 338 -8.47 39.37 -10.36
N VAL A 339 -7.63 38.60 -11.05
CA VAL A 339 -6.42 39.13 -11.68
C VAL A 339 -6.76 40.11 -12.81
N LYS A 340 -7.81 39.84 -13.62
CA LYS A 340 -8.25 40.74 -14.70
C LYS A 340 -8.74 42.07 -14.16
N LYS A 341 -9.35 42.14 -12.98
CA LYS A 341 -9.76 43.41 -12.34
C LYS A 341 -8.58 44.30 -11.95
N GLN A 342 -7.42 43.71 -11.70
CA GLN A 342 -6.20 44.42 -11.26
C GLN A 342 -5.19 44.65 -12.39
N ASP A 343 -5.44 44.10 -13.59
CA ASP A 343 -4.53 44.17 -14.73
C ASP A 343 -5.10 45.13 -15.79
N SER A 344 -4.41 46.24 -16.01
CA SER A 344 -4.70 47.25 -17.01
C SER A 344 -4.11 46.96 -18.40
N THR A 345 -3.39 45.83 -18.57
CA THR A 345 -2.74 45.49 -19.84
C THR A 345 -3.75 45.03 -20.88
N ARG A 346 -3.57 45.45 -22.14
CA ARG A 346 -4.41 44.99 -23.25
C ARG A 346 -4.27 43.49 -23.44
N PRO A 347 -5.39 42.76 -23.68
CA PRO A 347 -5.35 41.33 -24.00
C PRO A 347 -4.58 41.09 -25.32
N TRP A 348 -3.91 39.93 -25.38
CA TRP A 348 -3.32 39.48 -26.63
C TRP A 348 -4.41 39.20 -27.67
N GLY A 349 -4.16 39.52 -28.93
CA GLY A 349 -5.10 39.12 -30.01
C GLY A 349 -4.98 37.64 -30.36
N GLN A 350 -5.97 37.11 -31.04
CA GLN A 350 -5.94 35.72 -31.54
C GLN A 350 -4.70 35.38 -32.38
N ASP A 351 -4.18 36.38 -33.09
CA ASP A 351 -2.95 36.25 -33.90
C ASP A 351 -1.73 35.98 -32.99
N ALA A 352 -1.60 36.73 -31.91
CA ALA A 352 -0.52 36.52 -30.93
C ALA A 352 -0.65 35.11 -30.23
N HIS A 353 -1.86 34.71 -29.87
CA HIS A 353 -2.09 33.38 -29.33
C HIS A 353 -1.67 32.29 -30.33
N ALA A 354 -2.06 32.43 -31.61
CA ALA A 354 -1.69 31.47 -32.62
C ALA A 354 -0.17 31.40 -32.83
N LYS A 355 0.51 32.54 -32.89
CA LYS A 355 1.98 32.61 -33.09
C LYS A 355 2.76 31.96 -31.97
N VAL A 356 2.44 32.30 -30.69
CA VAL A 356 3.07 31.70 -29.51
C VAL A 356 2.75 30.20 -29.43
N GLY A 357 1.48 29.83 -29.59
CA GLY A 357 1.07 28.44 -29.50
C GLY A 357 1.63 27.57 -30.63
N SER A 358 1.74 28.10 -31.89
CA SER A 358 2.35 27.34 -32.97
C SER A 358 3.82 27.06 -32.69
N ARG A 359 4.59 28.05 -32.25
CA ARG A 359 6.00 27.84 -31.94
C ARG A 359 6.21 26.84 -30.80
N LEU A 360 5.41 26.90 -29.74
CA LEU A 360 5.46 25.93 -28.67
C LEU A 360 5.07 24.50 -29.12
N ILE A 361 4.12 24.37 -30.04
CA ILE A 361 3.76 23.08 -30.63
C ILE A 361 4.89 22.52 -31.48
N GLU A 362 5.54 23.36 -32.31
CA GLU A 362 6.69 22.96 -33.12
C GLU A 362 7.81 22.40 -32.24
N LEU A 363 8.24 23.16 -31.22
CA LEU A 363 9.26 22.71 -30.26
C LEU A 363 8.85 21.39 -29.57
N PHE A 364 7.56 21.24 -29.26
CA PHE A 364 7.09 20.00 -28.62
C PHE A 364 7.07 18.80 -29.56
N ILE A 365 6.70 18.98 -30.82
CA ILE A 365 6.74 17.90 -31.83
C ILE A 365 8.20 17.47 -32.07
N GLU A 366 9.14 18.41 -32.10
CA GLU A 366 10.56 18.16 -32.31
C GLU A 366 11.21 17.39 -31.15
N THR A 367 10.73 17.60 -29.90
CA THR A 367 11.33 17.04 -28.69
C THR A 367 10.63 15.82 -28.14
N ALA A 368 9.35 15.62 -28.47
CA ALA A 368 8.57 14.51 -27.93
C ALA A 368 8.76 13.24 -28.76
N HIS A 369 9.50 12.29 -28.21
CA HIS A 369 9.78 11.00 -28.82
C HIS A 369 9.21 9.87 -27.98
N ILE A 370 8.93 8.73 -28.64
CA ILE A 370 8.54 7.46 -28.01
C ILE A 370 9.44 6.36 -28.53
N GLN A 371 9.72 5.39 -27.65
CA GLN A 371 10.44 4.19 -27.99
C GLN A 371 9.47 3.02 -28.06
N PRO A 372 9.26 2.37 -29.22
CA PRO A 372 8.52 1.12 -29.31
C PRO A 372 9.19 0.04 -28.45
N PRO A 373 8.43 -0.87 -27.85
CA PRO A 373 9.02 -2.04 -27.20
C PRO A 373 9.82 -2.83 -28.24
N ALA A 374 11.04 -3.21 -27.89
CA ALA A 374 11.92 -4.02 -28.76
C ALA A 374 11.16 -5.28 -29.21
N SER A 375 10.99 -5.47 -30.49
CA SER A 375 10.50 -6.73 -31.05
C SER A 375 11.55 -7.82 -30.78
N GLN A 376 11.13 -9.03 -30.47
CA GLN A 376 11.96 -10.17 -30.05
C GLN A 376 12.98 -10.70 -31.09
N SER A 377 13.14 -10.04 -32.21
CA SER A 377 14.22 -10.32 -33.17
C SER A 377 15.49 -9.57 -32.76
N GLY A 378 16.43 -10.28 -32.20
CA GLY A 378 17.57 -9.83 -31.40
C GLY A 378 18.65 -8.98 -32.08
N ASP A 379 18.39 -8.24 -33.17
CA ASP A 379 19.45 -7.51 -33.90
C ASP A 379 19.10 -6.12 -34.38
N SER A 380 17.96 -5.54 -34.01
CA SER A 380 17.63 -4.17 -34.42
C SER A 380 17.80 -3.18 -33.27
N THR A 381 18.59 -2.12 -33.51
CA THR A 381 18.63 -0.93 -32.64
C THR A 381 17.22 -0.43 -32.36
N PRO A 382 16.88 -0.05 -31.12
CA PRO A 382 15.55 0.43 -30.77
C PRO A 382 15.20 1.67 -31.59
N GLU A 383 14.17 1.57 -32.43
CA GLU A 383 13.68 2.64 -33.26
C GLU A 383 13.00 3.73 -32.41
N ILE A 384 13.60 4.91 -32.34
CA ILE A 384 12.99 6.09 -31.70
C ILE A 384 12.09 6.78 -32.72
N ARG A 385 10.80 6.98 -32.38
CA ARG A 385 9.80 7.64 -33.22
C ARG A 385 9.30 8.95 -32.61
N PRO A 386 8.91 9.94 -33.42
CA PRO A 386 8.22 11.12 -32.91
C PRO A 386 6.84 10.73 -32.32
N ALA A 387 6.52 11.29 -31.15
CA ALA A 387 5.23 11.04 -30.47
C ALA A 387 4.05 11.71 -31.18
N PHE A 388 4.32 12.76 -31.95
CA PHE A 388 3.31 13.55 -32.67
C PHE A 388 3.78 13.83 -34.09
N THR A 389 2.82 13.85 -35.03
CA THR A 389 3.04 14.19 -36.43
C THR A 389 2.14 15.31 -36.86
N HIS A 390 2.62 16.17 -37.78
CA HIS A 390 1.84 17.20 -38.46
C HIS A 390 1.42 16.72 -39.81
N GLU A 391 0.11 16.63 -40.09
CA GLU A 391 -0.46 16.21 -41.35
C GLU A 391 -1.32 17.32 -41.95
N MET A 392 -1.31 17.46 -43.28
CA MET A 392 -2.23 18.36 -44.02
C MET A 392 -3.43 17.59 -44.48
N ARG A 393 -4.64 17.98 -44.07
CA ARG A 393 -5.90 17.40 -44.52
C ARG A 393 -6.65 18.38 -45.39
N THR A 394 -7.23 17.86 -46.45
CA THR A 394 -8.08 18.61 -47.41
C THR A 394 -9.55 18.23 -47.20
N VAL A 395 -10.41 19.21 -46.98
CA VAL A 395 -11.87 19.02 -46.96
C VAL A 395 -12.46 19.65 -48.18
N ALA A 396 -13.04 18.83 -49.05
CA ALA A 396 -13.85 19.26 -50.18
C ALA A 396 -15.28 19.56 -49.68
N ARG A 397 -15.72 20.81 -49.72
CA ARG A 397 -17.13 21.19 -49.63
C ARG A 397 -17.50 21.85 -50.95
N GLU A 398 -18.59 21.42 -51.57
CA GLU A 398 -19.26 21.93 -52.76
C GLU A 398 -18.65 23.23 -53.35
N GLN A 399 -17.61 23.14 -54.17
CA GLN A 399 -16.88 24.20 -54.91
C GLN A 399 -15.62 24.84 -54.27
N LYS A 400 -15.23 24.55 -53.00
CA LYS A 400 -13.93 25.06 -52.46
C LYS A 400 -13.24 24.01 -51.61
N SER A 401 -12.05 23.55 -52.03
CA SER A 401 -11.21 22.72 -51.18
C SER A 401 -10.38 23.62 -50.22
N ARG A 402 -10.49 23.38 -48.92
CA ARG A 402 -9.65 24.04 -47.92
C ARG A 402 -8.68 23.04 -47.30
N ARG A 403 -7.41 23.40 -47.32
CA ARG A 403 -6.34 22.66 -46.60
C ARG A 403 -6.19 23.20 -45.16
N TYR A 404 -6.07 22.32 -44.21
CA TYR A 404 -5.77 22.69 -42.83
C TYR A 404 -4.80 21.68 -42.19
N GLY A 405 -3.90 22.17 -41.31
CA GLY A 405 -2.99 21.33 -40.57
C GLY A 405 -3.66 20.66 -39.38
N VAL A 406 -3.30 19.43 -39.18
CA VAL A 406 -3.77 18.57 -38.06
C VAL A 406 -2.55 17.97 -37.37
N ILE A 407 -2.57 18.00 -36.04
CA ILE A 407 -1.62 17.26 -35.20
C ILE A 407 -2.27 15.92 -34.89
N LYS A 408 -1.52 14.85 -35.09
CA LYS A 408 -1.94 13.49 -34.81
C LYS A 408 -0.93 12.86 -33.83
N CYS A 409 -1.40 12.12 -32.83
CA CYS A 409 -0.50 11.37 -31.99
C CYS A 409 -0.22 9.98 -32.55
N ASP A 410 0.99 9.47 -32.33
CA ASP A 410 1.38 8.12 -32.73
C ASP A 410 0.41 7.09 -32.09
N PRO A 411 0.05 6.02 -32.82
CA PRO A 411 -0.79 4.94 -32.30
C PRO A 411 -0.25 4.34 -30.99
N LEU A 412 1.06 4.28 -30.78
CA LEU A 412 1.66 3.78 -29.54
C LEU A 412 1.35 4.66 -28.33
N VAL A 413 1.23 5.98 -28.48
CA VAL A 413 0.80 6.87 -27.40
C VAL A 413 -0.63 6.55 -26.97
N ARG A 414 -1.50 6.19 -27.93
CA ARG A 414 -2.88 5.76 -27.66
C ARG A 414 -2.96 4.31 -27.20
N GLN A 415 -2.28 3.40 -27.87
CA GLN A 415 -2.22 1.96 -27.51
C GLN A 415 -1.51 1.73 -26.19
N GLY A 416 -0.59 2.60 -25.81
CA GLY A 416 -0.03 2.63 -24.45
C GLY A 416 -1.10 2.87 -23.39
N LEU A 417 -2.15 3.65 -23.71
CA LEU A 417 -3.33 3.77 -22.84
C LEU A 417 -4.11 2.46 -22.74
N ASP A 418 -4.27 1.73 -23.85
CA ASP A 418 -4.94 0.42 -23.83
C ASP A 418 -4.07 -0.67 -23.20
N ARG A 419 -2.74 -0.61 -23.35
CA ARG A 419 -1.78 -1.51 -22.70
C ARG A 419 -1.53 -1.22 -21.22
N THR A 420 -1.96 -0.07 -20.72
CA THR A 420 -1.92 0.22 -19.28
C THR A 420 -2.87 -0.66 -18.46
N ALA A 421 -3.65 -1.53 -19.09
CA ALA A 421 -4.24 -2.69 -18.42
C ALA A 421 -3.20 -3.54 -17.66
N LYS A 422 -1.93 -3.50 -18.04
CA LYS A 422 -0.82 -4.10 -17.28
C LYS A 422 -0.58 -3.47 -15.90
N HIS A 423 -1.06 -2.26 -15.66
CA HIS A 423 -0.96 -1.53 -14.38
C HIS A 423 -2.23 -1.62 -13.55
N MET A 424 -3.16 -2.47 -13.93
CA MET A 424 -4.35 -2.73 -13.14
C MET A 424 -3.99 -3.47 -11.86
N VAL A 425 -4.68 -3.13 -10.79
CA VAL A 425 -4.67 -3.98 -9.59
C VAL A 425 -5.49 -5.23 -9.94
N ILE A 426 -4.80 -6.32 -10.21
CA ILE A 426 -5.44 -7.61 -10.46
C ILE A 426 -5.97 -8.11 -9.12
N PRO A 427 -7.29 -8.32 -8.97
CA PRO A 427 -7.82 -8.95 -7.77
C PRO A 427 -7.50 -10.45 -7.83
N TYR A 428 -6.38 -10.87 -7.25
CA TYR A 428 -6.08 -12.27 -7.09
C TYR A 428 -7.18 -12.94 -6.28
N MET A 429 -7.87 -13.93 -6.86
CA MET A 429 -8.88 -14.72 -6.16
C MET A 429 -8.25 -15.95 -5.50
N PRO A 430 -8.86 -16.55 -4.45
CA PRO A 430 -8.43 -17.84 -3.93
C PRO A 430 -8.42 -18.89 -5.03
N MET A 431 -7.48 -19.84 -4.99
CA MET A 431 -7.34 -20.89 -6.00
C MET A 431 -8.13 -22.13 -5.62
N LEU A 432 -8.80 -22.76 -6.60
CA LEU A 432 -9.55 -24.02 -6.41
C LEU A 432 -8.66 -25.27 -6.50
N ILE A 433 -7.44 -25.10 -7.01
CA ILE A 433 -6.40 -26.13 -7.09
C ILE A 433 -5.16 -25.64 -6.36
N PRO A 434 -4.28 -26.54 -5.90
CA PRO A 434 -3.02 -26.13 -5.30
C PRO A 434 -2.26 -25.18 -6.22
N PRO A 435 -1.61 -24.13 -5.68
CA PRO A 435 -0.81 -23.19 -6.46
C PRO A 435 0.35 -23.92 -7.18
N ILE A 436 0.79 -23.34 -8.29
CA ILE A 436 2.00 -23.82 -8.98
C ILE A 436 3.21 -23.48 -8.09
N ASN A 437 4.10 -24.47 -7.91
CA ASN A 437 5.30 -24.32 -7.10
C ASN A 437 6.23 -23.21 -7.68
N TRP A 438 6.81 -22.43 -6.80
CA TRP A 438 7.76 -21.39 -7.19
C TRP A 438 9.07 -21.98 -7.69
N THR A 439 9.47 -21.57 -8.89
CA THR A 439 10.73 -22.01 -9.53
C THR A 439 11.62 -20.84 -9.96
N GLY A 440 11.16 -19.61 -9.73
CA GLY A 440 11.89 -18.40 -10.09
C GLY A 440 11.12 -17.15 -9.67
N TYR A 441 11.66 -15.97 -10.00
CA TYR A 441 11.11 -14.69 -9.60
C TYR A 441 9.64 -14.48 -10.07
N ASP A 442 9.32 -14.89 -11.28
CA ASP A 442 8.04 -14.70 -11.97
C ASP A 442 7.39 -16.02 -12.42
N LYS A 443 7.79 -17.14 -11.81
CA LYS A 443 7.35 -18.50 -12.18
C LYS A 443 6.80 -19.23 -10.96
N GLY A 444 5.49 -19.30 -10.84
CA GLY A 444 4.76 -19.96 -9.74
C GLY A 444 3.42 -19.31 -9.44
N ALA A 445 2.74 -19.78 -8.41
CA ALA A 445 1.46 -19.34 -7.88
C ALA A 445 0.26 -19.58 -8.82
N HIS A 446 -0.17 -18.58 -9.61
CA HIS A 446 -1.38 -18.67 -10.45
C HIS A 446 -1.11 -19.32 -11.81
N LEU A 447 -2.19 -19.76 -12.48
CA LEU A 447 -2.09 -20.41 -13.79
C LEU A 447 -1.81 -19.43 -14.93
N PHE A 448 -2.47 -18.27 -14.92
CA PHE A 448 -2.41 -17.26 -15.98
C PHE A 448 -2.09 -15.87 -15.49
N LEU A 449 -2.52 -15.53 -14.27
CA LEU A 449 -2.26 -14.20 -13.74
C LEU A 449 -0.76 -14.03 -13.46
N PRO A 450 -0.15 -12.92 -13.91
CA PRO A 450 1.25 -12.66 -13.64
C PRO A 450 1.49 -12.63 -12.14
N SER A 451 2.35 -13.51 -11.66
CA SER A 451 2.66 -13.68 -10.25
C SER A 451 4.15 -13.46 -10.02
N TYR A 452 4.49 -12.72 -8.98
CA TYR A 452 5.86 -12.43 -8.60
C TYR A 452 6.11 -12.90 -7.18
N VAL A 453 7.25 -13.60 -6.98
CA VAL A 453 7.64 -14.14 -5.67
C VAL A 453 7.83 -13.06 -4.62
N MET A 454 8.09 -11.81 -5.05
CA MET A 454 8.30 -10.68 -4.17
C MET A 454 7.42 -9.49 -4.54
N ARG A 455 6.77 -8.91 -3.53
CA ARG A 455 6.10 -7.61 -3.63
C ARG A 455 7.16 -6.51 -3.69
N THR A 456 7.60 -6.15 -4.88
CA THR A 456 8.55 -5.07 -5.06
C THR A 456 7.84 -3.74 -5.10
N HIS A 457 8.04 -2.93 -4.08
CA HIS A 457 7.60 -1.54 -4.09
C HIS A 457 8.76 -0.65 -4.54
N GLY A 458 8.95 -0.54 -5.86
CA GLY A 458 9.81 0.46 -6.45
C GLY A 458 11.32 0.31 -6.28
N ALA A 459 11.82 -0.82 -5.79
CA ALA A 459 13.25 -1.02 -5.67
C ALA A 459 13.77 -1.90 -6.81
N ARG A 460 14.14 -1.27 -7.94
CA ARG A 460 14.81 -1.95 -9.05
C ARG A 460 15.98 -2.82 -8.58
N GLN A 461 16.80 -2.30 -7.67
CA GLN A 461 17.96 -3.02 -7.14
C GLN A 461 17.57 -4.28 -6.36
N GLN A 462 16.50 -4.23 -5.55
CA GLN A 462 15.98 -5.39 -4.83
C GLN A 462 15.50 -6.47 -5.79
N ARG A 463 14.75 -6.10 -6.82
CA ARG A 463 14.27 -7.02 -7.85
C ARG A 463 15.42 -7.67 -8.60
N GLU A 464 16.42 -6.89 -9.00
CA GLU A 464 17.62 -7.40 -9.69
C GLU A 464 18.43 -8.34 -8.78
N ALA A 465 18.53 -8.03 -7.49
CA ALA A 465 19.23 -8.90 -6.54
C ALA A 465 18.56 -10.28 -6.43
N VAL A 466 17.22 -10.32 -6.34
CA VAL A 466 16.49 -11.60 -6.27
C VAL A 466 16.51 -12.35 -7.60
N LYS A 467 16.41 -11.66 -8.76
CA LYS A 467 16.52 -12.31 -10.08
C LYS A 467 17.90 -12.91 -10.32
N LYS A 468 18.96 -12.32 -9.78
CA LYS A 468 20.35 -12.78 -9.93
C LYS A 468 20.76 -13.84 -8.90
N ALA A 469 19.96 -14.05 -7.85
CA ALA A 469 20.26 -15.06 -6.84
C ALA A 469 20.25 -16.47 -7.44
N PRO A 470 21.22 -17.32 -7.09
CA PRO A 470 21.24 -18.74 -7.50
C PRO A 470 19.95 -19.44 -7.04
N LYS A 471 19.44 -20.36 -7.85
CA LYS A 471 18.19 -21.09 -7.50
C LYS A 471 18.34 -21.91 -6.24
N GLU A 472 19.50 -22.51 -6.04
CA GLU A 472 19.85 -23.32 -4.86
C GLU A 472 19.76 -22.47 -3.58
N GLN A 473 20.21 -21.21 -3.63
CA GLN A 473 20.12 -20.25 -2.53
C GLN A 473 18.67 -19.92 -2.14
N MET A 474 17.75 -19.96 -3.11
CA MET A 474 16.33 -19.61 -2.91
C MET A 474 15.45 -20.85 -2.65
N GLN A 475 15.97 -22.04 -2.72
CA GLN A 475 15.20 -23.30 -2.71
C GLN A 475 14.34 -23.45 -1.46
N THR A 476 14.92 -23.26 -0.27
CA THR A 476 14.19 -23.37 1.01
C THR A 476 13.07 -22.33 1.11
N ILE A 477 13.28 -21.14 0.53
CA ILE A 477 12.28 -20.07 0.52
C ILE A 477 11.11 -20.44 -0.39
N PHE A 478 11.39 -20.99 -1.58
CA PHE A 478 10.36 -21.47 -2.49
C PHE A 478 9.56 -22.61 -1.85
N GLU A 479 10.23 -23.60 -1.26
CA GLU A 479 9.59 -24.68 -0.53
C GLU A 479 8.67 -24.17 0.60
N ALA A 480 9.12 -23.17 1.36
CA ALA A 480 8.30 -22.57 2.42
C ALA A 480 7.06 -21.87 1.87
N LEU A 481 7.18 -21.10 0.79
CA LEU A 481 6.04 -20.42 0.16
C LEU A 481 5.03 -21.43 -0.44
N ASP A 482 5.53 -22.52 -1.03
CA ASP A 482 4.71 -23.59 -1.60
C ASP A 482 3.97 -24.34 -0.49
N ASN A 483 4.63 -24.59 0.65
CA ASN A 483 4.01 -25.23 1.81
C ASN A 483 2.90 -24.34 2.41
N LEU A 484 3.15 -23.04 2.60
CA LEU A 484 2.12 -22.09 3.03
C LEU A 484 0.96 -22.00 2.03
N GLY A 485 1.27 -22.03 0.73
CA GLY A 485 0.27 -22.03 -0.34
C GLY A 485 -0.54 -23.32 -0.44
N SER A 486 0.00 -24.45 0.01
CA SER A 486 -0.66 -25.76 -0.04
C SER A 486 -1.68 -25.99 1.07
N THR A 487 -1.74 -25.11 2.07
CA THR A 487 -2.77 -25.17 3.13
C THR A 487 -4.15 -24.92 2.54
N LYS A 488 -5.05 -25.87 2.69
CA LYS A 488 -6.38 -25.85 2.09
C LYS A 488 -7.41 -25.28 3.07
N TRP A 489 -8.07 -24.22 2.65
CA TRP A 489 -9.06 -23.49 3.43
C TRP A 489 -10.47 -23.75 2.93
N ARG A 490 -11.47 -23.56 3.80
CA ARG A 490 -12.88 -23.47 3.42
C ARG A 490 -13.58 -22.37 4.22
N VAL A 491 -14.79 -22.00 3.77
CA VAL A 491 -15.63 -21.02 4.46
C VAL A 491 -16.44 -21.71 5.57
N ASN A 492 -16.36 -21.21 6.79
CA ASN A 492 -17.25 -21.58 7.88
C ASN A 492 -18.65 -21.04 7.59
N LYS A 493 -19.54 -21.94 7.11
CA LYS A 493 -20.89 -21.58 6.66
C LYS A 493 -21.77 -21.09 7.81
N ARG A 494 -21.56 -21.63 9.02
CA ARG A 494 -22.33 -21.27 10.24
C ARG A 494 -22.03 -19.81 10.61
N VAL A 495 -20.78 -19.47 10.77
CA VAL A 495 -20.35 -18.09 11.10
C VAL A 495 -20.74 -17.12 9.99
N LEU A 496 -20.51 -17.46 8.70
CA LEU A 496 -20.90 -16.60 7.58
C LEU A 496 -22.40 -16.30 7.58
N SER A 497 -23.27 -17.26 7.94
CA SER A 497 -24.72 -17.01 7.98
C SER A 497 -25.09 -15.98 9.05
N ILE A 498 -24.41 -15.99 10.18
CA ILE A 498 -24.61 -15.02 11.27
C ILE A 498 -24.09 -13.64 10.87
N VAL A 499 -22.90 -13.58 10.28
CA VAL A 499 -22.35 -12.32 9.73
C VAL A 499 -23.30 -11.70 8.71
N ASP A 500 -23.85 -12.50 7.79
CA ASP A 500 -24.81 -12.04 6.79
C ASP A 500 -26.11 -11.52 7.43
N ARG A 501 -26.60 -12.14 8.52
CA ARG A 501 -27.76 -11.65 9.29
C ARG A 501 -27.45 -10.32 9.95
N ILE A 502 -26.31 -10.21 10.66
CA ILE A 502 -25.86 -8.95 11.30
C ILE A 502 -25.70 -7.85 10.25
N TRP A 503 -25.04 -8.16 9.14
CA TRP A 503 -24.82 -7.19 8.07
C TRP A 503 -26.11 -6.72 7.41
N SER A 504 -27.06 -7.63 7.20
CA SER A 504 -28.38 -7.31 6.63
C SER A 504 -29.25 -6.48 7.58
N SER A 505 -29.10 -6.65 8.90
CA SER A 505 -29.82 -5.90 9.92
C SER A 505 -29.19 -4.52 10.24
N GLY A 506 -28.12 -4.12 9.56
CA GLY A 506 -27.54 -2.78 9.70
C GLY A 506 -26.09 -2.73 10.20
N GLY A 507 -25.46 -3.85 10.51
CA GLY A 507 -24.12 -3.90 11.13
C GLY A 507 -24.17 -3.60 12.62
N ARG A 508 -23.20 -2.83 13.13
CA ARG A 508 -23.07 -2.34 14.53
C ARG A 508 -22.70 -3.37 15.59
N LEU A 509 -22.67 -4.64 15.27
CA LEU A 509 -22.29 -5.71 16.19
C LEU A 509 -20.93 -6.29 15.81
N ALA A 510 -20.18 -6.79 16.79
CA ALA A 510 -18.88 -7.45 16.60
C ALA A 510 -17.93 -6.62 15.74
N ASP A 511 -17.73 -5.34 16.09
CA ASP A 511 -16.87 -4.38 15.39
C ASP A 511 -17.23 -4.11 13.92
N LEU A 512 -18.35 -4.63 13.43
CA LEU A 512 -18.84 -4.29 12.10
C LEU A 512 -19.31 -2.84 12.05
N VAL A 513 -18.84 -2.13 11.01
CA VAL A 513 -19.24 -0.74 10.79
C VAL A 513 -20.74 -0.60 10.58
N ASP A 514 -21.31 0.48 11.09
CA ASP A 514 -22.70 0.88 10.83
C ASP A 514 -22.94 1.09 9.33
N ARG A 515 -24.02 0.50 8.80
CA ARG A 515 -24.43 0.72 7.41
C ARG A 515 -25.10 2.09 7.18
N ALA A 516 -25.59 2.72 8.24
CA ALA A 516 -26.15 4.06 8.18
C ALA A 516 -25.05 5.13 8.30
N ASP A 517 -25.24 6.24 7.61
CA ASP A 517 -24.40 7.41 7.77
C ASP A 517 -24.80 8.19 9.05
N VAL A 518 -23.83 8.88 9.66
CA VAL A 518 -24.12 9.85 10.73
C VAL A 518 -24.87 11.03 10.14
N SER A 519 -25.93 11.46 10.80
CA SER A 519 -26.70 12.64 10.40
C SER A 519 -25.81 13.89 10.39
N LEU A 520 -25.94 14.71 9.33
CA LEU A 520 -25.19 15.95 9.24
C LEU A 520 -25.87 16.99 10.15
N PRO A 521 -25.10 17.71 11.01
CA PRO A 521 -25.67 18.75 11.89
C PRO A 521 -26.26 19.87 11.06
N GLU A 522 -27.48 20.30 11.44
CA GLU A 522 -28.15 21.43 10.81
C GLU A 522 -27.40 22.73 11.07
N LYS A 523 -27.56 23.68 10.15
CA LYS A 523 -26.93 24.99 10.29
C LYS A 523 -27.68 25.77 11.37
N PRO A 524 -27.00 26.26 12.44
CA PRO A 524 -27.68 27.10 13.43
C PRO A 524 -28.09 28.43 12.81
N ASP A 525 -29.29 28.92 13.17
CA ASP A 525 -29.82 30.24 12.80
C ASP A 525 -29.25 31.34 13.72
N THR A 526 -27.95 31.51 13.69
CA THR A 526 -27.22 32.49 14.49
C THR A 526 -26.18 33.21 13.63
N GLU A 527 -25.95 34.49 13.97
CA GLU A 527 -24.85 35.27 13.40
C GLU A 527 -23.54 35.17 14.22
N ASP A 528 -23.60 34.51 15.38
CA ASP A 528 -22.38 34.27 16.20
C ASP A 528 -21.32 33.48 15.46
N GLU A 529 -20.15 34.11 15.26
CA GLU A 529 -19.06 33.51 14.54
C GLU A 529 -18.47 32.29 15.29
N ALA A 530 -18.52 32.24 16.62
CA ALA A 530 -18.06 31.15 17.44
C ALA A 530 -18.95 29.89 17.25
N GLU A 531 -20.24 30.02 17.26
CA GLU A 531 -21.22 28.96 17.00
C GLU A 531 -21.14 28.48 15.54
N LEU A 532 -21.04 29.37 14.60
CA LEU A 532 -20.81 29.02 13.18
C LEU A 532 -19.49 28.27 12.98
N LYS A 533 -18.44 28.60 13.73
CA LYS A 533 -17.14 27.89 13.69
C LYS A 533 -17.26 26.49 14.28
N LYS A 534 -18.00 26.33 15.40
CA LYS A 534 -18.30 25.05 16.04
C LYS A 534 -19.12 24.14 15.11
N TRP A 535 -20.17 24.68 14.49
CA TRP A 535 -20.98 23.97 13.49
C TRP A 535 -20.15 23.56 12.27
N ARG A 536 -19.30 24.45 11.71
CA ARG A 536 -18.42 24.11 10.58
C ARG A 536 -17.45 22.99 10.94
N TRP A 537 -16.98 22.95 12.18
CA TRP A 537 -16.11 21.87 12.67
C TRP A 537 -16.90 20.56 12.79
N SER A 538 -18.06 20.56 13.43
CA SER A 538 -18.95 19.40 13.57
C SER A 538 -19.37 18.84 12.21
N MET A 539 -19.77 19.72 11.26
CA MET A 539 -20.08 19.32 9.88
C MET A 539 -18.91 18.65 9.16
N ARG A 540 -17.68 19.14 9.37
CA ARG A 540 -16.49 18.50 8.78
C ARG A 540 -16.20 17.15 9.43
N SER A 541 -16.39 17.05 10.73
CA SER A 541 -16.20 15.80 11.48
C SER A 541 -17.18 14.73 11.01
N ALA A 542 -18.49 15.06 10.95
CA ALA A 542 -19.51 14.14 10.46
C ALA A 542 -19.27 13.69 9.00
N LYS A 543 -18.87 14.61 8.11
CA LYS A 543 -18.52 14.26 6.73
C LYS A 543 -17.28 13.37 6.64
N LYS A 544 -16.30 13.58 7.52
CA LYS A 544 -15.11 12.73 7.59
C LYS A 544 -15.48 11.33 8.06
N GLU A 545 -16.26 11.24 9.12
CA GLU A 545 -16.76 9.98 9.67
C GLU A 545 -17.56 9.19 8.62
N ASN A 546 -18.51 9.84 7.93
CA ASN A 546 -19.28 9.19 6.86
C ASN A 546 -18.39 8.68 5.72
N SER A 547 -17.32 9.41 5.38
CA SER A 547 -16.34 8.95 4.40
C SER A 547 -15.52 7.73 4.88
N GLU A 548 -15.19 7.70 6.18
CA GLU A 548 -14.51 6.56 6.81
C GLU A 548 -15.43 5.35 6.91
N ARG A 549 -16.67 5.50 7.38
CA ARG A 549 -17.70 4.46 7.42
C ARG A 549 -17.97 3.89 6.02
N HIS A 550 -18.08 4.75 5.00
CA HIS A 550 -18.25 4.30 3.63
C HIS A 550 -17.09 3.42 3.16
N SER A 551 -15.84 3.81 3.46
CA SER A 551 -14.65 3.02 3.12
C SER A 551 -14.65 1.65 3.82
N GLN A 552 -15.03 1.62 5.10
CA GLN A 552 -15.12 0.38 5.89
C GLN A 552 -16.24 -0.53 5.37
N ARG A 553 -17.42 0.04 5.02
CA ARG A 553 -18.51 -0.75 4.40
C ARG A 553 -18.09 -1.41 3.09
N CYS A 554 -17.33 -0.70 2.26
CA CYS A 554 -16.79 -1.27 1.02
C CYS A 554 -15.81 -2.41 1.30
N ASP A 555 -14.97 -2.27 2.31
CA ASP A 555 -14.03 -3.31 2.73
C ASP A 555 -14.75 -4.57 3.21
N VAL A 556 -15.78 -4.43 4.06
CA VAL A 556 -16.62 -5.54 4.52
C VAL A 556 -17.32 -6.23 3.35
N GLU A 557 -17.95 -5.46 2.44
CA GLU A 557 -18.65 -6.05 1.27
C GLU A 557 -17.69 -6.80 0.33
N LEU A 558 -16.47 -6.32 0.13
CA LEU A 558 -15.47 -7.03 -0.67
C LEU A 558 -15.08 -8.38 -0.03
N LYS A 559 -14.92 -8.42 1.30
CA LYS A 559 -14.64 -9.64 2.05
C LYS A 559 -15.80 -10.64 1.97
N LEU A 560 -17.01 -10.17 2.22
CA LEU A 560 -18.23 -10.99 2.18
C LEU A 560 -18.53 -11.50 0.75
N ALA A 561 -18.28 -10.70 -0.28
CA ALA A 561 -18.46 -11.13 -1.67
C ALA A 561 -17.57 -12.32 -2.02
N VAL A 562 -16.31 -12.33 -1.56
CA VAL A 562 -15.41 -13.47 -1.73
C VAL A 562 -15.88 -14.67 -0.90
N ALA A 563 -16.25 -14.46 0.38
CA ALA A 563 -16.77 -15.52 1.24
C ALA A 563 -18.01 -16.21 0.64
N ARG A 564 -18.97 -15.42 0.17
CA ARG A 564 -20.20 -15.94 -0.49
C ARG A 564 -19.87 -16.69 -1.79
N LYS A 565 -18.91 -16.22 -2.59
CA LYS A 565 -18.47 -16.89 -3.82
C LYS A 565 -17.81 -18.24 -3.52
N MET A 566 -17.07 -18.34 -2.41
CA MET A 566 -16.33 -19.55 -2.03
C MET A 566 -17.11 -20.46 -1.07
N LYS A 567 -18.31 -20.07 -0.63
CA LYS A 567 -19.11 -20.77 0.38
C LYS A 567 -19.35 -22.25 0.08
N GLU A 568 -19.62 -22.58 -1.18
CA GLU A 568 -19.97 -23.96 -1.60
C GLU A 568 -18.76 -24.77 -2.06
N GLU A 569 -17.57 -24.16 -2.09
CA GLU A 569 -16.35 -24.88 -2.45
C GLU A 569 -15.89 -25.79 -1.30
N VAL A 570 -15.51 -27.02 -1.66
CA VAL A 570 -14.96 -27.98 -0.69
C VAL A 570 -13.66 -27.47 -0.07
N GLY A 571 -12.91 -26.68 -0.83
CA GLY A 571 -11.70 -26.01 -0.35
C GLY A 571 -11.02 -25.20 -1.44
N PHE A 572 -10.18 -24.27 -1.00
CA PHE A 572 -9.41 -23.38 -1.85
C PHE A 572 -8.07 -23.06 -1.17
N TYR A 573 -7.17 -22.44 -1.93
CA TYR A 573 -5.79 -22.21 -1.55
C TYR A 573 -5.41 -20.74 -1.72
N TYR A 574 -4.42 -20.30 -0.94
CA TYR A 574 -3.84 -18.95 -1.04
C TYR A 574 -2.38 -19.05 -1.47
N PRO A 575 -2.03 -18.75 -2.72
CA PRO A 575 -0.63 -18.55 -3.09
C PRO A 575 0.00 -17.46 -2.21
N HIS A 576 1.26 -17.64 -1.83
CA HIS A 576 2.01 -16.70 -1.00
C HIS A 576 3.17 -16.08 -1.77
N ASN A 577 3.49 -14.83 -1.44
CA ASN A 577 4.69 -14.14 -1.89
C ASN A 577 5.35 -13.37 -0.74
N LEU A 578 6.55 -12.83 -0.98
CA LEU A 578 7.35 -12.13 0.02
C LEU A 578 7.24 -10.62 -0.09
N ASP A 579 7.42 -9.91 1.03
CA ASP A 579 7.87 -8.53 0.99
C ASP A 579 9.41 -8.47 0.79
N PHE A 580 9.95 -7.26 0.65
CA PHE A 580 11.39 -7.10 0.38
C PHE A 580 12.29 -7.57 1.55
N ARG A 581 11.76 -7.73 2.76
CA ARG A 581 12.47 -8.18 3.97
C ARG A 581 12.47 -9.70 4.12
N GLY A 582 11.53 -10.38 3.46
CA GLY A 582 11.39 -11.83 3.53
C GLY A 582 10.17 -12.33 4.31
N ARG A 583 9.26 -11.43 4.74
CA ARG A 583 7.99 -11.86 5.33
C ARG A 583 7.02 -12.34 4.25
N ALA A 584 6.37 -13.48 4.47
CA ALA A 584 5.42 -14.08 3.54
C ALA A 584 3.99 -13.52 3.73
N TYR A 585 3.26 -13.37 2.63
CA TYR A 585 1.89 -12.86 2.60
C TYR A 585 1.05 -13.62 1.57
N PRO A 586 -0.24 -13.93 1.86
CA PRO A 586 -1.15 -14.41 0.85
C PRO A 586 -1.36 -13.36 -0.23
N MET A 587 -1.39 -13.78 -1.49
CA MET A 587 -1.54 -12.85 -2.62
C MET A 587 -2.96 -12.27 -2.71
N HIS A 588 -3.99 -13.02 -2.26
CA HIS A 588 -5.36 -12.54 -2.22
C HIS A 588 -5.53 -11.40 -1.20
N PRO A 589 -6.08 -10.22 -1.60
CA PRO A 589 -6.04 -9.03 -0.75
C PRO A 589 -7.20 -8.86 0.25
N TYR A 590 -8.31 -9.59 0.09
CA TYR A 590 -9.54 -9.31 0.85
C TYR A 590 -9.81 -10.33 1.94
N LEU A 591 -10.25 -11.54 1.60
CA LEU A 591 -10.57 -12.61 2.53
C LEU A 591 -9.37 -13.53 2.70
N ASN A 592 -8.55 -13.31 3.71
CA ASN A 592 -7.42 -14.17 4.05
C ASN A 592 -7.18 -14.20 5.56
N HIS A 593 -6.39 -15.13 6.05
CA HIS A 593 -6.11 -15.34 7.46
C HIS A 593 -5.24 -14.23 8.12
N LEU A 594 -4.59 -13.34 7.33
CA LEU A 594 -3.95 -12.13 7.85
C LEU A 594 -4.94 -10.98 8.07
N GLY A 595 -6.21 -11.17 7.69
CA GLY A 595 -7.25 -10.15 7.80
C GLY A 595 -7.73 -9.90 9.25
N SER A 596 -8.82 -9.12 9.37
CA SER A 596 -9.49 -8.85 10.65
C SER A 596 -10.18 -10.09 11.21
N ASP A 597 -10.67 -10.00 12.45
CA ASP A 597 -11.47 -11.02 13.12
C ASP A 597 -12.58 -11.60 12.22
N LEU A 598 -13.33 -10.76 11.50
CA LEU A 598 -14.30 -11.21 10.49
C LEU A 598 -13.71 -12.21 9.49
N CYS A 599 -12.50 -11.95 8.96
CA CYS A 599 -11.87 -12.84 7.99
C CYS A 599 -11.44 -14.17 8.62
N ARG A 600 -10.88 -14.09 9.83
CA ARG A 600 -10.39 -15.25 10.58
C ARG A 600 -11.54 -16.14 11.07
N GLY A 601 -12.62 -15.55 11.57
CA GLY A 601 -13.81 -16.31 12.02
C GLY A 601 -14.59 -16.99 10.88
N VAL A 602 -14.53 -16.44 9.66
CA VAL A 602 -15.19 -17.01 8.47
C VAL A 602 -14.33 -18.10 7.80
N LEU A 603 -13.03 -18.19 8.09
CA LEU A 603 -12.12 -19.16 7.49
C LEU A 603 -11.81 -20.29 8.47
N GLU A 604 -11.84 -21.52 7.96
CA GLU A 604 -11.41 -22.72 8.68
C GLU A 604 -10.62 -23.65 7.76
N PHE A 605 -9.89 -24.61 8.31
CA PHE A 605 -9.21 -25.64 7.51
C PHE A 605 -10.22 -26.53 6.79
N SER A 606 -9.98 -26.81 5.51
CA SER A 606 -10.91 -27.64 4.71
C SER A 606 -10.94 -29.08 5.19
N GLU A 607 -9.82 -29.63 5.62
CA GLU A 607 -9.70 -30.95 6.18
C GLU A 607 -9.73 -30.86 7.70
N GLY A 608 -10.60 -31.60 8.34
CA GLY A 608 -10.71 -31.65 9.79
C GLY A 608 -9.90 -32.80 10.37
N ARG A 609 -9.55 -32.69 11.64
CA ARG A 609 -8.89 -33.74 12.42
C ARG A 609 -9.66 -34.03 13.72
N PRO A 610 -9.63 -35.25 14.21
CA PRO A 610 -10.23 -35.56 15.52
C PRO A 610 -9.48 -34.78 16.60
N LEU A 611 -10.21 -34.26 17.57
CA LEU A 611 -9.64 -33.47 18.65
C LEU A 611 -8.60 -34.24 19.47
N GLY A 612 -8.92 -35.47 19.91
CA GLY A 612 -8.15 -36.16 20.92
C GLY A 612 -8.21 -35.40 22.26
N GLU A 613 -7.56 -35.92 23.28
CA GLU A 613 -7.47 -35.27 24.61
C GLU A 613 -6.70 -33.94 24.54
N SER A 614 -5.56 -33.93 23.88
CA SER A 614 -4.72 -32.72 23.72
C SER A 614 -5.46 -31.63 22.95
N GLY A 615 -6.19 -32.00 21.86
CA GLY A 615 -6.90 -31.00 21.05
C GLY A 615 -8.07 -30.38 21.78
N LEU A 616 -8.84 -31.14 22.55
CA LEU A 616 -9.92 -30.59 23.37
C LEU A 616 -9.38 -29.58 24.40
N ARG A 617 -8.24 -29.89 25.02
CA ARG A 617 -7.52 -28.98 25.95
C ARG A 617 -7.10 -27.70 25.23
N TRP A 618 -6.48 -27.79 24.07
CA TRP A 618 -6.04 -26.63 23.32
C TRP A 618 -7.18 -25.79 22.77
N LEU A 619 -8.33 -26.41 22.43
CA LEU A 619 -9.50 -25.67 21.99
C LEU A 619 -10.11 -24.82 23.12
N LYS A 620 -10.10 -25.33 24.35
CA LYS A 620 -10.51 -24.57 25.55
C LYS A 620 -9.55 -23.37 25.81
N ILE A 621 -8.24 -23.60 25.73
CA ILE A 621 -7.23 -22.55 25.88
C ILE A 621 -7.39 -21.49 24.79
N HIS A 622 -7.65 -21.92 23.56
CA HIS A 622 -7.82 -21.00 22.42
C HIS A 622 -9.04 -20.10 22.60
N LEU A 623 -10.17 -20.63 23.10
CA LEU A 623 -11.35 -19.80 23.43
C LEU A 623 -10.98 -18.68 24.43
N ALA A 624 -10.27 -19.03 25.51
CA ALA A 624 -9.83 -18.07 26.52
C ALA A 624 -8.90 -17.00 25.93
N ASN A 625 -8.02 -17.38 25.00
CA ASN A 625 -7.15 -16.43 24.30
C ASN A 625 -7.94 -15.45 23.42
N LEU A 626 -8.95 -15.94 22.69
CA LEU A 626 -9.82 -15.12 21.82
C LEU A 626 -10.75 -14.20 22.61
N TYR A 627 -11.19 -14.66 23.81
CA TYR A 627 -11.99 -13.82 24.71
C TYR A 627 -11.18 -12.60 25.18
N GLY A 628 -9.90 -12.80 25.51
CA GLY A 628 -9.02 -11.72 25.91
C GLY A 628 -9.35 -11.16 27.29
N GLY A 629 -9.41 -9.83 27.46
CA GLY A 629 -9.80 -9.19 28.71
C GLY A 629 -8.86 -9.45 29.91
N GLY A 630 -7.67 -10.01 29.66
CA GLY A 630 -6.70 -10.40 30.68
C GLY A 630 -6.71 -11.92 30.99
N VAL A 631 -7.69 -12.67 30.52
CA VAL A 631 -7.74 -14.13 30.63
C VAL A 631 -6.57 -14.78 29.89
N ASP A 632 -6.15 -14.19 28.80
CA ASP A 632 -4.97 -14.55 28.00
C ASP A 632 -3.63 -14.44 28.79
N LYS A 633 -3.65 -13.93 30.03
CA LYS A 633 -2.49 -13.83 30.93
C LYS A 633 -2.52 -14.84 32.07
N LEU A 634 -3.56 -15.65 32.17
CA LEU A 634 -3.62 -16.76 33.11
C LEU A 634 -2.70 -17.91 32.64
N SER A 635 -2.37 -18.81 33.55
CA SER A 635 -1.76 -20.10 33.23
C SER A 635 -2.68 -20.91 32.30
N TYR A 636 -2.17 -21.93 31.63
CA TYR A 636 -3.01 -22.80 30.81
C TYR A 636 -4.17 -23.40 31.58
N ASP A 637 -3.94 -23.86 32.82
CA ASP A 637 -5.00 -24.39 33.69
C ASP A 637 -6.02 -23.32 34.06
N GLY A 638 -5.57 -22.08 34.31
CA GLY A 638 -6.47 -20.95 34.56
C GLY A 638 -7.33 -20.59 33.35
N ARG A 639 -6.79 -20.73 32.12
CA ARG A 639 -7.57 -20.52 30.87
C ARG A 639 -8.59 -21.65 30.65
N ILE A 640 -8.22 -22.90 30.96
CA ILE A 640 -9.14 -24.05 30.91
C ILE A 640 -10.28 -23.84 31.90
N ALA A 641 -9.96 -23.53 33.17
CA ALA A 641 -10.95 -23.25 34.20
C ALA A 641 -11.89 -22.10 33.84
N PHE A 642 -11.36 -21.04 33.19
CA PHE A 642 -12.21 -19.98 32.67
C PHE A 642 -13.24 -20.49 31.66
N THR A 643 -12.81 -21.28 30.70
CA THR A 643 -13.71 -21.88 29.68
C THR A 643 -14.73 -22.81 30.31
N GLU A 644 -14.35 -23.64 31.28
CA GLU A 644 -15.23 -24.56 31.98
C GLU A 644 -16.25 -23.86 32.86
N ASN A 645 -15.91 -22.72 33.45
CA ASN A 645 -16.82 -21.88 34.22
C ASN A 645 -17.87 -21.14 33.36
N HIS A 646 -17.66 -21.04 32.03
CA HIS A 646 -18.56 -20.34 31.10
C HIS A 646 -19.26 -21.27 30.12
N LEU A 647 -19.37 -22.55 30.41
CA LEU A 647 -19.99 -23.55 29.47
C LEU A 647 -21.42 -23.15 29.09
N GLU A 648 -22.23 -22.63 30.02
CA GLU A 648 -23.59 -22.20 29.71
C GLU A 648 -23.61 -21.03 28.72
N ASP A 649 -22.72 -20.06 28.86
CA ASP A 649 -22.59 -18.91 27.98
C ASP A 649 -22.04 -19.33 26.58
N ILE A 650 -21.14 -20.30 26.55
CA ILE A 650 -20.62 -20.92 25.32
C ILE A 650 -21.75 -21.64 24.57
N PHE A 651 -22.56 -22.45 25.28
CA PHE A 651 -23.68 -23.19 24.67
C PHE A 651 -24.78 -22.23 24.21
N ASP A 652 -25.08 -21.18 24.96
CA ASP A 652 -26.02 -20.16 24.56
C ASP A 652 -25.53 -19.39 23.30
N SER A 653 -24.27 -18.99 23.29
CA SER A 653 -23.64 -18.33 22.14
C SER A 653 -23.65 -19.19 20.88
N ALA A 654 -23.41 -20.50 21.02
CA ALA A 654 -23.41 -21.45 19.89
C ALA A 654 -24.81 -21.69 19.33
N ASN A 655 -25.82 -21.85 20.20
CA ASN A 655 -27.18 -22.23 19.81
C ASN A 655 -28.06 -21.02 19.47
N ARG A 656 -27.89 -19.90 20.14
CA ARG A 656 -28.68 -18.67 20.01
C ARG A 656 -27.80 -17.42 19.88
N PRO A 657 -26.92 -17.35 18.85
CA PRO A 657 -25.87 -16.35 18.77
C PRO A 657 -26.37 -14.90 18.71
N LEU A 658 -27.57 -14.66 18.21
CA LEU A 658 -28.16 -13.31 18.10
C LEU A 658 -29.32 -13.08 19.06
N GLU A 659 -30.00 -14.14 19.46
CA GLU A 659 -31.22 -14.15 20.28
C GLU A 659 -30.93 -14.40 21.78
N GLY A 660 -29.76 -15.01 22.12
CA GLY A 660 -29.36 -15.34 23.48
C GLY A 660 -28.70 -14.19 24.23
N LYS A 661 -27.91 -14.52 25.25
CA LYS A 661 -27.13 -13.56 26.05
C LYS A 661 -26.08 -12.80 25.23
N ARG A 662 -25.63 -13.36 24.12
CA ARG A 662 -24.60 -12.79 23.23
C ARG A 662 -23.24 -12.58 23.89
N TRP A 663 -22.86 -13.44 24.81
CA TRP A 663 -21.61 -13.40 25.55
C TRP A 663 -20.38 -13.31 24.63
N TRP A 664 -20.39 -13.97 23.49
CA TRP A 664 -19.31 -13.92 22.48
C TRP A 664 -19.00 -12.51 21.94
N LEU A 665 -19.91 -11.54 22.07
CA LEU A 665 -19.68 -10.15 21.66
C LEU A 665 -18.76 -9.39 22.62
N GLU A 666 -18.55 -9.89 23.84
CA GLU A 666 -17.65 -9.31 24.83
C GLU A 666 -16.18 -9.70 24.58
N ALA A 667 -15.95 -10.68 23.72
CA ALA A 667 -14.61 -11.13 23.34
C ALA A 667 -13.81 -10.06 22.56
N GLU A 668 -12.49 -10.07 22.67
CA GLU A 668 -11.62 -9.21 21.85
C GLU A 668 -11.69 -9.58 20.35
N ASP A 669 -11.86 -10.89 20.05
CA ASP A 669 -12.04 -11.42 18.69
C ASP A 669 -13.39 -12.17 18.58
N PRO A 670 -14.52 -11.45 18.46
CA PRO A 670 -15.86 -12.04 18.62
C PRO A 670 -16.24 -13.10 17.59
N PHE A 671 -15.95 -12.93 16.29
CA PHE A 671 -16.32 -13.92 15.28
C PHE A 671 -15.51 -15.22 15.39
N GLN A 672 -14.24 -15.13 15.76
CA GLN A 672 -13.41 -16.29 16.06
C GLN A 672 -13.89 -16.98 17.34
N CYS A 673 -14.19 -16.23 18.41
CA CYS A 673 -14.77 -16.73 19.64
C CYS A 673 -16.07 -17.49 19.37
N LEU A 674 -16.98 -16.94 18.55
CA LEU A 674 -18.22 -17.61 18.15
C LEU A 674 -17.95 -18.93 17.41
N ALA A 675 -16.96 -18.97 16.50
CA ALA A 675 -16.60 -20.19 15.78
C ALA A 675 -16.16 -21.30 16.75
N VAL A 676 -15.31 -20.94 17.73
CA VAL A 676 -14.85 -21.89 18.75
C VAL A 676 -15.97 -22.31 19.71
N CYS A 677 -16.88 -21.40 20.09
CA CYS A 677 -18.07 -21.76 20.88
C CYS A 677 -18.92 -22.84 20.18
N MET A 678 -19.10 -22.71 18.84
CA MET A 678 -19.86 -23.72 18.06
C MET A 678 -19.16 -25.07 18.03
N ASP A 679 -17.87 -25.10 17.92
CA ASP A 679 -17.04 -26.32 17.88
C ASP A 679 -17.00 -26.99 19.25
N LEU A 680 -16.78 -26.23 20.33
CA LEU A 680 -16.85 -26.73 21.70
C LEU A 680 -18.24 -27.25 22.08
N ASN A 681 -19.32 -26.58 21.65
CA ASN A 681 -20.68 -27.05 21.89
C ASN A 681 -20.94 -28.41 21.23
N GLU A 682 -20.41 -28.63 20.03
CA GLU A 682 -20.49 -29.91 19.31
C GLU A 682 -19.65 -30.98 20.01
N ALA A 683 -18.43 -30.67 20.41
CA ALA A 683 -17.51 -31.57 21.08
C ALA A 683 -18.05 -32.01 22.46
N LEU A 684 -18.44 -31.05 23.32
CA LEU A 684 -18.85 -31.34 24.69
C LEU A 684 -20.24 -31.99 24.82
N ARG A 685 -21.08 -31.91 23.77
CA ARG A 685 -22.36 -32.65 23.69
C ARG A 685 -22.24 -34.01 23.08
N SER A 686 -21.11 -34.34 22.49
CA SER A 686 -20.84 -35.67 21.96
C SER A 686 -20.62 -36.66 23.11
N SER A 687 -21.01 -37.94 22.90
CA SER A 687 -20.68 -39.01 23.80
C SER A 687 -19.18 -39.30 23.91
N SER A 688 -18.41 -38.87 22.91
CA SER A 688 -16.95 -39.01 22.81
C SER A 688 -16.34 -37.74 22.29
N PRO A 689 -16.12 -36.72 23.12
CA PRO A 689 -15.60 -35.38 22.71
C PRO A 689 -14.32 -35.46 21.91
N GLU A 690 -13.41 -36.36 22.23
CA GLU A 690 -12.11 -36.53 21.60
C GLU A 690 -12.17 -37.00 20.13
N THR A 691 -13.28 -37.69 19.75
CA THR A 691 -13.47 -38.18 18.38
C THR A 691 -14.09 -37.17 17.45
N VAL A 692 -14.56 -36.06 17.98
CA VAL A 692 -15.18 -34.96 17.17
C VAL A 692 -14.14 -34.34 16.26
N ILE A 693 -14.53 -34.15 14.99
CA ILE A 693 -13.68 -33.58 13.97
C ILE A 693 -13.73 -32.07 14.06
N SER A 694 -12.61 -31.43 14.41
CA SER A 694 -12.48 -29.99 14.39
C SER A 694 -11.76 -29.48 13.13
N HIS A 695 -12.23 -28.36 12.62
CA HIS A 695 -11.65 -27.62 11.49
C HIS A 695 -11.04 -26.28 11.92
N ILE A 696 -11.17 -25.93 13.19
CA ILE A 696 -10.75 -24.63 13.73
C ILE A 696 -9.22 -24.54 13.74
N PRO A 697 -8.63 -23.49 13.16
CA PRO A 697 -7.21 -23.18 13.34
C PRO A 697 -6.96 -22.67 14.75
N VAL A 698 -6.13 -23.35 15.52
CA VAL A 698 -5.70 -22.89 16.85
C VAL A 698 -4.44 -22.06 16.71
N HIS A 699 -4.47 -20.85 17.26
CA HIS A 699 -3.40 -19.87 17.15
C HIS A 699 -2.42 -20.01 18.32
N GLN A 700 -1.14 -19.87 18.03
CA GLN A 700 -0.07 -19.73 19.01
C GLN A 700 0.68 -18.45 18.70
N ASP A 701 0.56 -17.44 19.57
CA ASP A 701 1.08 -16.10 19.33
C ASP A 701 2.40 -15.87 20.10
N GLY A 702 3.38 -15.24 19.47
CA GLY A 702 4.60 -14.80 20.13
C GLY A 702 4.36 -13.69 21.18
N SER A 703 4.94 -13.78 22.35
CA SER A 703 4.70 -12.85 23.47
C SER A 703 5.11 -11.40 23.23
N CYS A 704 6.04 -11.14 22.37
CA CYS A 704 6.48 -9.88 21.75
C CYS A 704 7.61 -10.20 20.79
N ASN A 705 7.28 -10.69 19.63
CA ASN A 705 8.18 -11.36 18.69
C ASN A 705 9.49 -10.56 18.43
N GLY A 706 9.41 -9.26 18.19
CA GLY A 706 10.60 -8.45 17.94
C GLY A 706 11.58 -8.40 19.12
N LEU A 707 11.09 -8.34 20.39
CA LEU A 707 11.95 -8.40 21.57
C LEU A 707 12.47 -9.81 21.83
N GLN A 708 11.70 -10.87 21.50
CA GLN A 708 12.18 -12.26 21.55
C GLN A 708 13.41 -12.43 20.63
N HIS A 709 13.35 -11.93 19.42
CA HIS A 709 14.47 -11.97 18.48
C HIS A 709 15.67 -11.14 18.95
N TYR A 710 15.46 -9.96 19.55
CA TYR A 710 16.58 -9.17 20.11
C TYR A 710 17.19 -9.82 21.35
N ALA A 711 16.39 -10.41 22.23
CA ALA A 711 16.90 -11.13 23.42
C ALA A 711 17.75 -12.34 22.99
N ALA A 712 17.33 -13.07 21.95
CA ALA A 712 18.09 -14.17 21.37
C ALA A 712 19.41 -13.71 20.73
N LEU A 713 19.37 -12.63 19.92
CA LEU A 713 20.57 -12.03 19.31
C LEU A 713 21.60 -11.57 20.33
N GLY A 714 21.12 -10.92 21.39
CA GLY A 714 21.96 -10.37 22.45
C GLY A 714 22.33 -11.36 23.56
N ARG A 715 21.76 -12.58 23.52
CA ARG A 715 21.89 -13.53 24.66
C ARG A 715 21.52 -12.88 26.00
N ASP A 716 20.49 -12.02 25.97
CA ASP A 716 20.02 -11.24 27.12
C ASP A 716 19.11 -12.09 28.03
N LYS A 717 19.59 -12.45 29.20
CA LYS A 717 18.85 -13.28 30.16
C LYS A 717 17.64 -12.56 30.75
N LEU A 718 17.79 -11.27 31.09
CA LEU A 718 16.69 -10.47 31.67
C LEU A 718 15.60 -10.23 30.60
N GLY A 719 16.00 -9.86 29.43
CA GLY A 719 15.10 -9.74 28.30
C GLY A 719 14.41 -11.04 27.95
N ALA A 720 15.12 -12.18 27.96
CA ALA A 720 14.59 -13.51 27.68
C ALA A 720 13.46 -13.91 28.66
N VAL A 721 13.64 -13.66 29.96
CA VAL A 721 12.60 -13.89 30.98
C VAL A 721 11.36 -13.02 30.71
N ALA A 722 11.55 -11.74 30.41
CA ALA A 722 10.46 -10.80 30.21
C ALA A 722 9.58 -11.11 28.96
N VAL A 723 10.14 -11.84 27.98
CA VAL A 723 9.43 -12.20 26.72
C VAL A 723 9.19 -13.70 26.57
N ASN A 724 9.16 -14.46 27.64
CA ASN A 724 8.83 -15.89 27.67
C ASN A 724 9.78 -16.78 26.84
N LEU A 725 11.06 -16.47 26.78
CA LEU A 725 12.07 -17.39 26.23
C LEU A 725 12.53 -18.43 27.23
N VAL A 726 12.16 -18.28 28.52
CA VAL A 726 12.46 -19.18 29.63
C VAL A 726 11.17 -19.73 30.23
N SER A 727 11.20 -20.90 30.81
CA SER A 727 10.05 -21.51 31.48
C SER A 727 9.56 -20.64 32.65
N GLY A 728 8.24 -20.59 32.88
CA GLY A 728 7.58 -19.87 33.93
C GLY A 728 6.24 -20.50 34.30
N GLU A 729 5.71 -20.24 35.50
CA GLU A 729 4.42 -20.75 35.95
C GLU A 729 3.23 -20.12 35.22
N LYS A 730 3.39 -18.87 34.79
CA LYS A 730 2.42 -18.11 34.03
C LYS A 730 3.12 -17.26 32.97
N PRO A 731 2.44 -16.87 31.88
CA PRO A 731 3.04 -16.04 30.87
C PRO A 731 3.47 -14.68 31.44
N ALA A 732 4.74 -14.28 31.18
CA ALA A 732 5.21 -12.94 31.49
C ALA A 732 4.53 -11.92 30.57
N ASP A 733 4.06 -10.81 31.14
CA ASP A 733 3.51 -9.68 30.39
C ASP A 733 4.50 -8.51 30.38
N VAL A 734 5.27 -8.45 29.33
CA VAL A 734 6.27 -7.38 29.12
C VAL A 734 5.66 -5.98 29.19
N TYR A 735 4.40 -5.81 28.79
CA TYR A 735 3.73 -4.50 28.80
C TYR A 735 3.40 -4.06 30.22
N SER A 736 2.91 -4.96 31.05
CA SER A 736 2.68 -4.70 32.47
C SER A 736 4.00 -4.47 33.23
N GLY A 737 5.04 -5.23 32.92
CA GLY A 737 6.38 -5.02 33.48
C GLY A 737 6.95 -3.63 33.19
N ILE A 738 6.82 -3.17 31.92
CA ILE A 738 7.24 -1.82 31.53
C ILE A 738 6.35 -0.76 32.18
N ALA A 739 5.04 -0.97 32.27
CA ALA A 739 4.13 -0.03 32.94
C ALA A 739 4.51 0.13 34.44
N ALA A 740 4.82 -0.97 35.12
CA ALA A 740 5.29 -0.93 36.53
C ALA A 740 6.60 -0.14 36.64
N ARG A 741 7.57 -0.34 35.73
CA ARG A 741 8.82 0.41 35.73
C ARG A 741 8.60 1.90 35.44
N VAL A 742 7.69 2.24 34.54
CA VAL A 742 7.27 3.63 34.25
C VAL A 742 6.69 4.28 35.51
N VAL A 743 5.79 3.58 36.22
CA VAL A 743 5.21 4.06 37.50
C VAL A 743 6.29 4.30 38.56
N GLU A 744 7.27 3.40 38.67
CA GLU A 744 8.39 3.55 39.59
C GLU A 744 9.23 4.79 39.31
N ILE A 745 9.58 5.03 38.05
CA ILE A 745 10.28 6.24 37.62
C ILE A 745 9.44 7.49 37.91
N MET A 746 8.14 7.46 37.60
CA MET A 746 7.22 8.57 37.86
C MET A 746 7.06 8.86 39.37
N LYS A 747 6.97 7.82 40.23
CA LYS A 747 6.93 8.01 41.68
C LYS A 747 8.19 8.70 42.22
N ARG A 748 9.35 8.34 41.69
CA ARG A 748 10.63 9.01 42.05
C ARG A 748 10.65 10.46 41.57
N ASP A 749 10.18 10.75 40.37
CA ASP A 749 10.12 12.11 39.85
C ASP A 749 9.04 12.97 40.56
N ALA A 750 7.95 12.37 41.02
CA ALA A 750 6.89 13.05 41.78
C ALA A 750 7.35 13.57 43.17
N GLN A 751 8.43 12.98 43.72
CA GLN A 751 9.02 13.44 44.96
C GLN A 751 9.84 14.72 44.82
N LYS A 752 10.23 15.10 43.59
CA LYS A 752 10.98 16.33 43.34
C LYS A 752 10.12 17.58 43.59
N ASP A 753 10.77 18.71 43.75
CA ASP A 753 10.10 20.00 43.95
C ASP A 753 9.48 20.48 42.63
N PRO A 754 8.13 20.62 42.53
CA PRO A 754 7.46 21.08 41.33
C PRO A 754 7.81 22.52 40.88
N ALA A 755 8.29 23.33 41.81
CA ALA A 755 8.72 24.70 41.48
C ALA A 755 10.06 24.72 40.74
N LYS A 756 10.89 23.67 40.88
CA LYS A 756 12.19 23.54 40.21
C LYS A 756 12.17 22.60 39.02
N ASP A 757 11.26 21.63 39.02
CA ASP A 757 11.16 20.62 37.96
C ASP A 757 9.69 20.49 37.47
N ALA A 758 9.41 20.99 36.27
CA ALA A 758 8.09 20.90 35.66
C ALA A 758 7.65 19.44 35.39
N ASP A 759 8.59 18.49 35.31
CA ASP A 759 8.30 17.07 35.13
C ASP A 759 7.75 16.45 36.45
N ALA A 760 8.05 17.02 37.64
CA ALA A 760 7.51 16.57 38.94
C ALA A 760 5.98 16.75 39.03
N ALA A 761 5.45 17.92 38.60
CA ALA A 761 4.00 18.16 38.52
C ALA A 761 3.29 17.20 37.57
N ARG A 762 3.90 16.95 36.41
CA ARG A 762 3.37 16.00 35.41
C ARG A 762 3.43 14.56 35.92
N ALA A 763 4.48 14.20 36.65
CA ALA A 763 4.61 12.88 37.28
C ALA A 763 3.47 12.62 38.29
N ARG A 764 3.14 13.60 39.15
CA ARG A 764 2.01 13.51 40.06
C ARG A 764 0.67 13.36 39.39
N LEU A 765 0.45 14.05 38.24
CA LEU A 765 -0.78 13.95 37.44
C LEU A 765 -0.93 12.58 36.78
N LEU A 766 0.17 11.95 36.36
CA LEU A 766 0.16 10.78 35.49
C LEU A 766 0.38 9.45 36.21
N VAL A 767 0.93 9.44 37.41
CA VAL A 767 1.34 8.21 38.13
C VAL A 767 0.21 7.17 38.25
N ASP A 768 -1.02 7.62 38.48
CA ASP A 768 -2.22 6.77 38.59
C ASP A 768 -2.89 6.49 37.24
N GLN A 769 -2.39 7.12 36.16
CA GLN A 769 -2.92 6.97 34.80
C GLN A 769 -2.12 5.94 33.97
N VAL A 770 -0.99 5.47 34.50
CA VAL A 770 -0.13 4.51 33.80
C VAL A 770 -0.64 3.10 33.98
N ASP A 771 -1.08 2.48 32.92
CA ASP A 771 -1.46 1.08 32.85
C ASP A 771 -0.88 0.40 31.60
N ARG A 772 -1.13 -0.89 31.48
CA ARG A 772 -0.78 -1.71 30.30
C ARG A 772 -1.24 -1.08 28.97
N LYS A 773 -2.50 -0.58 28.92
CA LYS A 773 -3.09 -0.01 27.68
C LYS A 773 -2.39 1.25 27.22
N LEU A 774 -1.89 2.08 28.15
CA LEU A 774 -1.17 3.32 27.84
C LEU A 774 0.15 3.04 27.13
N VAL A 775 0.93 2.07 27.62
CA VAL A 775 2.29 1.80 27.14
C VAL A 775 2.35 0.78 26.00
N LYS A 776 1.37 -0.14 25.88
CA LYS A 776 1.37 -1.27 24.92
C LYS A 776 1.77 -0.86 23.51
N GLN A 777 1.13 0.18 22.94
CA GLN A 777 1.40 0.60 21.57
C GLN A 777 2.83 1.14 21.38
N THR A 778 3.35 1.87 22.38
CA THR A 778 4.71 2.41 22.32
C THR A 778 5.74 1.29 22.44
N VAL A 779 5.50 0.33 23.31
CA VAL A 779 6.38 -0.84 23.48
C VAL A 779 6.40 -1.69 22.22
N MET A 780 5.24 -2.05 21.66
CA MET A 780 5.16 -2.82 20.40
C MET A 780 5.89 -2.15 19.25
N THR A 781 5.83 -0.81 19.18
CA THR A 781 6.46 -0.07 18.08
C THR A 781 7.92 0.32 18.36
N SER A 782 8.43 0.11 19.56
CA SER A 782 9.83 0.42 19.92
C SER A 782 10.82 -0.42 19.11
N VAL A 783 10.54 -1.72 18.97
CA VAL A 783 11.34 -2.66 18.15
C VAL A 783 11.34 -2.30 16.66
N TYR A 784 10.36 -1.53 16.23
CA TYR A 784 10.23 -1.02 14.85
C TYR A 784 10.76 0.41 14.72
N GLY A 785 11.55 0.87 15.68
CA GLY A 785 12.19 2.18 15.64
C GLY A 785 11.24 3.35 15.84
N VAL A 786 10.25 3.23 16.72
CA VAL A 786 9.38 4.35 17.07
C VAL A 786 10.22 5.55 17.51
N THR A 787 9.96 6.71 16.93
CA THR A 787 10.59 7.94 17.35
C THR A 787 9.92 8.50 18.61
N TYR A 788 10.65 9.31 19.40
CA TYR A 788 10.06 10.03 20.53
C TYR A 788 8.76 10.76 20.16
N VAL A 789 8.71 11.39 18.97
CA VAL A 789 7.52 12.07 18.48
C VAL A 789 6.38 11.08 18.22
N GLY A 790 6.68 9.90 17.67
CA GLY A 790 5.71 8.83 17.44
C GLY A 790 5.14 8.30 18.75
N ALA A 791 5.99 7.99 19.72
CA ALA A 791 5.61 7.55 21.06
C ALA A 791 4.70 8.58 21.76
N ARG A 792 5.09 9.86 21.73
CA ARG A 792 4.30 10.96 22.28
C ARG A 792 2.89 11.03 21.66
N GLU A 793 2.76 10.93 20.35
CA GLU A 793 1.45 10.99 19.69
C GLU A 793 0.57 9.77 20.01
N GLN A 794 1.17 8.60 20.20
CA GLN A 794 0.46 7.40 20.64
C GLN A 794 -0.09 7.58 22.05
N ILE A 795 0.76 8.01 22.97
CA ILE A 795 0.40 8.25 24.37
C ILE A 795 -0.61 9.41 24.49
N LYS A 796 -0.39 10.53 23.74
CA LYS A 796 -1.33 11.66 23.71
C LYS A 796 -2.74 11.23 23.34
N ARG A 797 -2.88 10.34 22.37
CA ARG A 797 -4.18 9.80 21.95
C ARG A 797 -4.84 9.01 23.08
N ARG A 798 -4.09 8.11 23.75
CA ARG A 798 -4.64 7.32 24.87
C ARG A 798 -5.03 8.16 26.07
N LEU A 799 -4.24 9.18 26.42
CA LEU A 799 -4.60 10.12 27.47
C LEU A 799 -5.84 10.95 27.12
N LYS A 800 -5.97 11.35 25.86
CA LYS A 800 -7.14 12.07 25.36
C LYS A 800 -8.43 11.21 25.39
N GLU A 801 -8.32 9.93 25.05
CA GLU A 801 -9.45 8.97 25.13
C GLU A 801 -9.97 8.80 26.56
N ARG A 802 -9.11 8.97 27.58
CA ARG A 802 -9.49 8.92 29.00
C ARG A 802 -10.14 10.20 29.52
N GLY A 803 -9.96 11.32 28.84
CA GLY A 803 -10.60 12.61 29.21
C GLY A 803 -10.08 13.24 30.51
N VAL A 804 -9.01 12.76 31.13
CA VAL A 804 -8.49 13.23 32.42
C VAL A 804 -7.90 14.65 32.34
N ILE A 805 -7.33 15.01 31.17
CA ILE A 805 -6.66 16.31 30.96
C ILE A 805 -7.44 17.07 29.91
N ALA A 806 -8.10 18.16 30.34
CA ALA A 806 -8.95 18.97 29.47
C ALA A 806 -8.16 19.98 28.61
N ASP A 807 -7.07 20.55 29.15
CA ASP A 807 -6.25 21.50 28.41
C ASP A 807 -5.32 20.82 27.41
N ASP A 808 -5.38 21.22 26.14
CA ASP A 808 -4.56 20.66 25.04
C ASP A 808 -3.05 20.93 25.22
N SER A 809 -2.65 22.01 25.91
CA SER A 809 -1.24 22.34 26.16
C SER A 809 -0.67 21.46 27.28
N GLU A 810 -1.45 21.27 28.35
CA GLU A 810 -1.08 20.38 29.46
C GLU A 810 -1.04 18.93 28.99
N LEU A 811 -2.03 18.50 28.20
CA LEU A 811 -2.04 17.17 27.56
C LEU A 811 -0.82 16.94 26.67
N PHE A 812 -0.37 17.98 25.96
CA PHE A 812 0.86 17.89 25.17
C PHE A 812 2.08 17.72 26.07
N GLY A 813 2.23 18.53 27.13
CA GLY A 813 3.33 18.44 28.09
C GLY A 813 3.38 17.10 28.82
N ALA A 814 2.24 16.62 29.31
CA ALA A 814 2.06 15.33 29.96
C ALA A 814 2.43 14.16 29.01
N SER A 815 2.01 14.22 27.73
CA SER A 815 2.35 13.19 26.74
C SER A 815 3.84 13.19 26.38
N CYS A 816 4.49 14.36 26.38
CA CYS A 816 5.94 14.47 26.20
C CYS A 816 6.71 13.78 27.34
N TYR A 817 6.33 14.05 28.58
CA TYR A 817 6.94 13.46 29.77
C TYR A 817 6.71 11.94 29.81
N ALA A 818 5.47 11.48 29.65
CA ALA A 818 5.15 10.05 29.65
C ALA A 818 5.90 9.27 28.55
N ALA A 819 6.04 9.86 27.35
CA ALA A 819 6.81 9.23 26.27
C ALA A 819 8.31 9.13 26.62
N LYS A 820 8.88 10.17 27.22
CA LYS A 820 10.27 10.16 27.68
C LYS A 820 10.50 9.04 28.69
N VAL A 821 9.65 8.97 29.73
CA VAL A 821 9.77 7.96 30.79
C VAL A 821 9.57 6.54 30.25
N THR A 822 8.57 6.33 29.37
CA THR A 822 8.33 5.01 28.76
C THR A 822 9.53 4.53 27.92
N LEU A 823 10.14 5.40 27.13
CA LEU A 823 11.34 5.06 26.34
C LEU A 823 12.57 4.85 27.22
N THR A 824 12.66 5.53 28.37
CA THR A 824 13.71 5.31 29.36
C THR A 824 13.57 3.94 30.04
N ALA A 825 12.36 3.60 30.51
CA ALA A 825 12.05 2.30 31.10
C ALA A 825 12.35 1.14 30.15
N LEU A 826 11.97 1.30 28.88
CA LEU A 826 12.30 0.33 27.82
C LEU A 826 13.82 0.17 27.65
N GLY A 827 14.58 1.26 27.65
CA GLY A 827 16.03 1.21 27.50
C GLY A 827 16.76 0.59 28.69
N GLU A 828 16.18 0.67 29.90
CA GLU A 828 16.71 0.02 31.10
C GLU A 828 16.38 -1.48 31.13
N MET A 829 15.17 -1.88 30.74
CA MET A 829 14.75 -3.28 30.74
C MET A 829 15.33 -4.12 29.60
N PHE A 830 15.66 -3.49 28.45
CA PHE A 830 16.13 -4.16 27.24
C PHE A 830 17.42 -3.49 26.73
N GLU A 831 18.44 -3.46 27.54
CA GLU A 831 19.73 -2.79 27.24
C GLU A 831 20.44 -3.46 26.06
N ALA A 832 20.47 -4.80 26.02
CA ALA A 832 21.07 -5.54 24.91
C ALA A 832 20.34 -5.28 23.58
N ALA A 833 19.01 -5.26 23.57
CA ALA A 833 18.22 -4.92 22.38
C ALA A 833 18.54 -3.51 21.89
N ARG A 834 18.62 -2.53 22.80
CA ARG A 834 18.97 -1.15 22.49
C ARG A 834 20.37 -1.03 21.90
N SER A 835 21.36 -1.76 22.47
CA SER A 835 22.75 -1.79 22.00
C SER A 835 22.83 -2.33 20.57
N ILE A 836 22.16 -3.46 20.28
CA ILE A 836 22.12 -4.07 18.94
C ILE A 836 21.41 -3.13 17.94
N MET A 837 20.28 -2.51 18.32
CA MET A 837 19.59 -1.55 17.45
C MET A 837 20.46 -0.35 17.10
N ASN A 838 21.21 0.18 18.06
CA ASN A 838 22.15 1.28 17.83
C ASN A 838 23.30 0.85 16.91
N TRP A 839 23.90 -0.32 17.17
CA TRP A 839 24.98 -0.87 16.35
C TRP A 839 24.54 -1.06 14.90
N LEU A 840 23.39 -1.72 14.65
CA LEU A 840 22.81 -1.85 13.31
C LEU A 840 22.60 -0.49 12.64
N GLY A 841 22.04 0.48 13.39
CA GLY A 841 21.83 1.85 12.91
C GLY A 841 23.14 2.55 12.52
N ASP A 842 24.19 2.39 13.29
CA ASP A 842 25.49 3.03 13.05
C ASP A 842 26.22 2.35 11.87
N CYS A 843 26.18 1.03 11.72
CA CYS A 843 26.63 0.33 10.51
C CYS A 843 25.91 0.85 9.25
N ALA A 844 24.57 0.96 9.34
CA ALA A 844 23.78 1.49 8.23
C ALA A 844 24.12 2.96 7.90
N LYS A 845 24.47 3.76 8.90
CA LYS A 845 24.91 5.15 8.71
C LYS A 845 26.25 5.20 7.97
N VAL A 846 27.23 4.36 8.36
CA VAL A 846 28.53 4.28 7.71
C VAL A 846 28.35 3.99 6.22
N ILE A 847 27.62 2.93 5.86
CA ILE A 847 27.36 2.55 4.46
C ILE A 847 26.61 3.65 3.70
N ALA A 848 25.56 4.21 4.30
CA ALA A 848 24.71 5.20 3.64
C ALA A 848 25.41 6.57 3.42
N CYS A 849 26.44 6.89 4.20
CA CYS A 849 27.27 8.10 3.99
C CYS A 849 28.09 8.01 2.69
N GLU A 850 28.44 6.80 2.25
CA GLU A 850 29.08 6.54 0.93
C GLU A 850 28.05 6.48 -0.22
N ASN A 851 26.83 6.90 0.02
CA ASN A 851 25.73 6.89 -0.95
C ASN A 851 25.33 5.48 -1.42
N GLU A 852 25.65 4.44 -0.66
CA GLU A 852 25.24 3.06 -0.96
C GLU A 852 24.06 2.64 -0.07
N PRO A 853 23.10 1.83 -0.60
CA PRO A 853 22.03 1.25 0.20
C PRO A 853 22.57 0.09 1.05
N VAL A 854 22.02 -0.06 2.24
CA VAL A 854 22.34 -1.22 3.09
C VAL A 854 21.80 -2.49 2.45
N ARG A 855 22.66 -3.54 2.41
CA ARG A 855 22.35 -4.85 1.84
C ARG A 855 22.68 -5.95 2.85
N TRP A 856 21.89 -6.99 2.88
CA TRP A 856 22.18 -8.19 3.68
C TRP A 856 21.57 -9.44 3.04
N LYS A 857 21.98 -10.61 3.52
CA LYS A 857 21.30 -11.88 3.25
C LYS A 857 20.53 -12.31 4.49
N THR A 858 19.31 -12.81 4.30
CA THR A 858 18.60 -13.47 5.40
C THR A 858 19.26 -14.82 5.73
N PRO A 859 19.01 -15.41 6.90
CA PRO A 859 19.55 -16.75 7.24
C PRO A 859 19.20 -17.82 6.19
N LEU A 860 18.06 -17.71 5.52
CA LEU A 860 17.64 -18.62 4.44
C LEU A 860 18.18 -18.22 3.06
N GLY A 861 19.03 -17.21 2.98
CA GLY A 861 19.70 -16.84 1.73
C GLY A 861 19.04 -15.75 0.90
N LEU A 862 17.87 -15.19 1.26
CA LEU A 862 17.25 -14.10 0.53
C LEU A 862 18.14 -12.86 0.48
N PRO A 863 18.52 -12.35 -0.71
CA PRO A 863 19.23 -11.09 -0.79
C PRO A 863 18.27 -9.93 -0.58
N VAL A 864 18.60 -9.03 0.34
CA VAL A 864 17.81 -7.85 0.67
C VAL A 864 18.58 -6.58 0.39
N VAL A 865 17.93 -5.61 -0.27
CA VAL A 865 18.46 -4.26 -0.54
C VAL A 865 17.48 -3.23 -0.02
N GLN A 866 17.91 -2.36 0.88
CA GLN A 866 17.04 -1.37 1.52
C GLN A 866 16.63 -0.24 0.54
N PRO A 867 15.32 -0.01 0.26
CA PRO A 867 14.87 0.78 -0.88
C PRO A 867 14.75 2.28 -0.61
N TYR A 868 15.53 2.88 0.31
CA TYR A 868 15.33 4.27 0.72
C TYR A 868 16.30 5.23 0.01
N ARG A 869 15.88 5.72 -1.16
CA ARG A 869 16.57 6.77 -1.94
C ARG A 869 15.83 8.10 -1.85
N LYS A 870 16.53 9.20 -2.11
CA LYS A 870 15.91 10.52 -2.18
C LYS A 870 15.09 10.62 -3.46
N LEU A 871 13.86 11.10 -3.32
CA LEU A 871 13.04 11.45 -4.46
C LEU A 871 13.36 12.87 -4.89
N GLY A 872 13.87 13.05 -6.09
CA GLY A 872 13.92 14.34 -6.74
C GLY A 872 12.50 14.79 -7.06
N ARG A 873 12.07 15.92 -6.50
CA ARG A 873 10.76 16.50 -6.74
C ARG A 873 10.91 17.79 -7.53
N HIS A 874 10.48 17.76 -8.80
CA HIS A 874 10.23 18.98 -9.56
C HIS A 874 8.76 19.37 -9.36
N LEU A 875 8.52 20.45 -8.66
CA LEU A 875 7.17 20.95 -8.38
C LEU A 875 6.92 22.19 -9.23
N ILE A 876 6.24 22.03 -10.35
CA ILE A 876 5.88 23.11 -11.26
C ILE A 876 4.45 23.51 -10.98
N LYS A 877 4.26 24.73 -10.49
CA LYS A 877 2.96 25.27 -10.14
C LYS A 877 2.51 26.21 -11.25
N THR A 878 1.48 25.81 -11.97
CA THR A 878 0.75 26.68 -12.90
C THR A 878 -0.66 26.89 -12.42
N SER A 879 -1.36 27.86 -12.96
CA SER A 879 -2.78 28.09 -12.65
C SER A 879 -3.66 26.94 -13.12
N LEU A 880 -3.22 26.18 -14.12
CA LEU A 880 -3.95 25.02 -14.65
C LEU A 880 -3.84 23.82 -13.74
N GLN A 881 -2.64 23.55 -13.24
CA GLN A 881 -2.37 22.43 -12.34
C GLN A 881 -1.01 22.59 -11.62
N VAL A 882 -0.85 21.79 -10.58
CA VAL A 882 0.45 21.55 -9.96
C VAL A 882 0.96 20.22 -10.51
N LEU A 883 1.95 20.27 -11.38
CA LEU A 883 2.65 19.09 -11.86
C LEU A 883 3.78 18.78 -10.89
N THR A 884 3.71 17.65 -10.24
CA THR A 884 4.80 17.12 -9.40
C THR A 884 5.47 16.00 -10.17
N LEU A 885 6.64 16.24 -10.68
CA LEU A 885 7.50 15.23 -11.27
C LEU A 885 8.36 14.66 -10.15
N GLN A 886 8.25 13.36 -9.89
CA GLN A 886 9.06 12.66 -8.89
C GLN A 886 9.90 11.62 -9.62
N ARG A 887 11.21 11.70 -9.44
CA ARG A 887 12.17 10.71 -9.93
C ARG A 887 13.00 10.23 -8.76
N GLU A 888 13.21 8.94 -8.63
CA GLU A 888 14.22 8.42 -7.72
C GLU A 888 15.59 8.94 -8.18
N THR A 889 16.30 9.56 -7.24
CA THR A 889 17.67 9.99 -7.49
C THR A 889 18.63 8.90 -7.03
N ASP A 890 19.85 8.92 -7.52
CA ASP A 890 20.92 8.02 -7.06
C ASP A 890 21.36 8.29 -5.61
N LYS A 891 20.84 9.36 -5.00
CA LYS A 891 21.20 9.74 -3.63
C LYS A 891 20.40 8.96 -2.60
N VAL A 892 21.11 8.30 -1.70
CA VAL A 892 20.55 7.51 -0.59
C VAL A 892 20.06 8.43 0.54
N MET A 893 18.98 8.05 1.21
CA MET A 893 18.47 8.77 2.39
C MET A 893 19.14 8.26 3.66
N VAL A 894 20.30 8.77 4.03
CA VAL A 894 21.11 8.34 5.18
C VAL A 894 20.29 8.16 6.46
N LYS A 895 19.48 9.17 6.83
CA LYS A 895 18.65 9.11 8.05
C LYS A 895 17.66 7.94 8.01
N ARG A 896 17.04 7.68 6.85
CA ARG A 896 16.04 6.63 6.72
C ARG A 896 16.68 5.24 6.61
N GLN A 897 17.84 5.12 5.97
CA GLN A 897 18.65 3.89 5.98
C GLN A 897 19.00 3.49 7.41
N ARG A 898 19.52 4.44 8.21
CA ARG A 898 19.87 4.24 9.61
C ARG A 898 18.67 3.79 10.47
N THR A 899 17.57 4.52 10.42
CA THR A 899 16.44 4.27 11.34
C THR A 899 15.57 3.08 10.94
N ALA A 900 15.58 2.67 9.67
CA ALA A 900 14.76 1.56 9.19
C ALA A 900 15.53 0.23 9.15
N PHE A 901 16.86 0.22 9.23
CA PHE A 901 17.61 -1.02 9.13
C PHE A 901 17.38 -1.96 10.32
N PRO A 902 17.43 -1.56 11.59
CA PRO A 902 17.17 -2.46 12.72
C PRO A 902 15.82 -3.20 12.59
N PRO A 903 14.67 -2.52 12.42
CA PRO A 903 13.40 -3.21 12.25
C PRO A 903 13.32 -4.10 11.01
N ASN A 904 13.91 -3.67 9.89
CA ASN A 904 13.89 -4.48 8.67
C ASN A 904 14.71 -5.76 8.81
N PHE A 905 15.83 -5.68 9.53
CA PHE A 905 16.70 -6.83 9.80
C PHE A 905 15.99 -7.87 10.68
N VAL A 906 15.35 -7.43 11.77
CA VAL A 906 14.58 -8.34 12.65
C VAL A 906 13.40 -8.97 11.89
N HIS A 907 12.73 -8.22 11.01
CA HIS A 907 11.69 -8.80 10.15
C HIS A 907 12.21 -9.84 9.15
N SER A 908 13.50 -9.81 8.81
CA SER A 908 14.13 -10.89 8.04
C SER A 908 14.35 -12.14 8.88
N LEU A 909 14.60 -11.97 10.17
CA LEU A 909 14.80 -13.09 11.10
C LEU A 909 13.46 -13.78 11.44
N ASP A 910 12.43 -13.00 11.77
CA ASP A 910 11.10 -13.56 12.05
C ASP A 910 10.50 -14.26 10.82
N GLY A 911 10.67 -13.67 9.63
CA GLY A 911 10.28 -14.32 8.38
C GLY A 911 11.04 -15.63 8.13
N SER A 912 12.34 -15.68 8.47
CA SER A 912 13.14 -16.91 8.36
C SER A 912 12.67 -17.97 9.35
N HIS A 913 12.41 -17.63 10.60
CA HIS A 913 11.88 -18.53 11.63
C HIS A 913 10.54 -19.15 11.19
N MET A 914 9.61 -18.31 10.71
CA MET A 914 8.31 -18.80 10.22
C MET A 914 8.47 -19.76 9.04
N MET A 915 9.34 -19.47 8.07
CA MET A 915 9.57 -20.34 6.91
C MET A 915 10.24 -21.66 7.30
N MET A 916 11.21 -21.66 8.22
CA MET A 916 11.81 -22.88 8.76
C MET A 916 10.77 -23.75 9.46
N THR A 917 9.91 -23.14 10.26
CA THR A 917 8.81 -23.83 10.96
C THR A 917 7.81 -24.41 9.96
N ALA A 918 7.39 -23.64 8.94
CA ALA A 918 6.46 -24.10 7.91
C ALA A 918 6.98 -25.34 7.16
N VAL A 919 8.28 -25.36 6.80
CA VAL A 919 8.91 -26.49 6.14
C VAL A 919 8.97 -27.71 7.07
N ALA A 920 9.31 -27.51 8.33
CA ALA A 920 9.42 -28.60 9.31
C ALA A 920 8.03 -29.19 9.64
N CYS A 921 7.00 -28.36 9.83
CA CYS A 921 5.62 -28.81 10.04
C CYS A 921 5.12 -29.65 8.85
N LYS A 922 5.37 -29.22 7.62
CA LYS A 922 4.98 -29.97 6.42
C LYS A 922 5.63 -31.34 6.35
N LYS A 923 6.92 -31.45 6.68
CA LYS A 923 7.66 -32.73 6.74
C LYS A 923 7.05 -33.71 7.75
N GLN A 924 6.43 -33.19 8.81
CA GLN A 924 5.71 -33.99 9.82
C GLN A 924 4.22 -34.19 9.47
N GLY A 925 3.76 -33.73 8.29
CA GLY A 925 2.37 -33.89 7.88
C GLY A 925 1.37 -32.99 8.60
N LEU A 926 1.82 -31.91 9.26
CA LEU A 926 0.96 -30.93 9.92
C LEU A 926 0.43 -29.93 8.92
N TYR A 927 -0.83 -29.51 9.15
CA TYR A 927 -1.34 -28.27 8.56
C TYR A 927 -0.70 -27.06 9.25
N PHE A 928 -0.28 -26.10 8.47
CA PHE A 928 0.36 -24.90 9.00
C PHE A 928 -0.11 -23.64 8.27
N ALA A 929 -0.44 -22.61 9.04
CA ALA A 929 -0.62 -21.25 8.54
C ALA A 929 0.15 -20.27 9.42
N GLY A 930 0.72 -19.23 8.83
CA GLY A 930 1.56 -18.27 9.53
C GLY A 930 1.11 -16.83 9.32
N VAL A 931 1.13 -16.06 10.41
CA VAL A 931 0.88 -14.62 10.43
C VAL A 931 2.08 -13.93 11.08
N HIS A 932 3.27 -14.07 10.50
CA HIS A 932 4.55 -13.50 10.94
C HIS A 932 4.98 -13.89 12.37
N ASP A 933 4.16 -13.57 13.38
CA ASP A 933 4.37 -13.77 14.80
C ASP A 933 3.29 -14.64 15.48
N SER A 934 2.44 -15.26 14.66
CA SER A 934 1.37 -16.15 15.08
C SER A 934 1.34 -17.37 14.18
N TYR A 935 1.40 -18.59 14.73
CA TYR A 935 1.44 -19.84 13.99
C TYR A 935 0.21 -20.68 14.33
N TRP A 936 -0.42 -21.23 13.31
CA TRP A 936 -1.73 -21.87 13.39
C TRP A 936 -1.68 -23.30 12.88
N THR A 937 -2.34 -24.20 13.60
CA THR A 937 -2.49 -25.61 13.21
C THR A 937 -3.81 -26.16 13.76
N HIS A 938 -4.11 -27.45 13.52
CA HIS A 938 -5.25 -28.11 14.16
C HIS A 938 -5.02 -28.25 15.66
N ALA A 939 -6.08 -28.28 16.44
CA ALA A 939 -6.04 -28.37 17.88
C ALA A 939 -5.21 -29.58 18.39
N CYS A 940 -5.35 -30.74 17.75
CA CYS A 940 -4.60 -31.96 18.11
C CYS A 940 -3.09 -31.88 17.78
N ASP A 941 -2.67 -30.97 16.92
CA ASP A 941 -1.28 -30.85 16.45
C ASP A 941 -0.49 -29.73 17.16
N VAL A 942 -1.12 -28.99 18.07
CA VAL A 942 -0.52 -27.80 18.71
C VAL A 942 0.75 -28.16 19.47
N ASP A 943 0.77 -29.23 20.24
CA ASP A 943 1.96 -29.63 21.00
C ASP A 943 3.13 -29.95 20.07
N THR A 944 2.88 -30.66 18.97
CA THR A 944 3.90 -30.98 17.97
C THR A 944 4.42 -29.73 17.27
N MET A 945 3.52 -28.82 16.85
CA MET A 945 3.92 -27.53 16.27
C MET A 945 4.74 -26.70 17.29
N ASN A 946 4.33 -26.67 18.54
CA ASN A 946 5.02 -25.95 19.60
C ASN A 946 6.43 -26.47 19.85
N LYS A 947 6.65 -27.76 19.73
CA LYS A 947 7.99 -28.37 19.76
C LYS A 947 8.82 -27.91 18.57
N ILE A 948 8.30 -28.05 17.35
CA ILE A 948 8.98 -27.71 16.09
C ILE A 948 9.37 -26.22 16.09
N LEU A 949 8.48 -25.30 16.45
CA LEU A 949 8.78 -23.87 16.39
C LEU A 949 9.90 -23.46 17.36
N ARG A 950 10.02 -24.13 18.53
CA ARG A 950 11.12 -23.92 19.48
C ARG A 950 12.44 -24.44 18.92
N GLU A 951 12.44 -25.66 18.40
CA GLU A 951 13.60 -26.26 17.76
C GLU A 951 14.13 -25.36 16.61
N LYS A 952 13.24 -24.86 15.76
CA LYS A 952 13.62 -23.99 14.65
C LYS A 952 14.07 -22.60 15.09
N PHE A 953 13.59 -22.10 16.20
CA PHE A 953 14.09 -20.86 16.79
C PHE A 953 15.52 -21.03 17.34
N VAL A 954 15.79 -22.13 18.05
CA VAL A 954 17.14 -22.43 18.53
C VAL A 954 18.09 -22.62 17.36
N GLU A 955 17.72 -23.45 16.35
CA GLU A 955 18.50 -23.70 15.13
C GLU A 955 18.84 -22.37 14.39
N LEU A 956 17.89 -21.43 14.31
CA LEU A 956 18.13 -20.12 13.69
C LEU A 956 19.26 -19.34 14.40
N TYR A 957 19.33 -19.42 15.74
CA TYR A 957 20.27 -18.66 16.55
C TYR A 957 21.55 -19.46 16.91
N ASP A 958 21.71 -20.70 16.49
CA ASP A 958 23.00 -21.42 16.54
C ASP A 958 24.00 -20.78 15.59
N ALA A 959 23.56 -20.14 14.49
CA ALA A 959 24.40 -19.38 13.60
C ALA A 959 24.85 -18.04 14.22
N PRO A 960 26.09 -17.60 14.01
CA PRO A 960 26.61 -16.30 14.47
C PRO A 960 26.11 -15.16 13.58
N ILE A 961 24.82 -14.80 13.71
CA ILE A 961 24.10 -13.91 12.78
C ILE A 961 24.73 -12.51 12.68
N LEU A 962 25.13 -11.90 13.81
CA LEU A 962 25.68 -10.54 13.83
C LEU A 962 27.12 -10.52 13.31
N GLU A 963 27.91 -11.56 13.60
CA GLU A 963 29.27 -11.74 13.09
C GLU A 963 29.26 -11.92 11.58
N ASN A 964 28.39 -12.80 11.06
CA ASN A 964 28.22 -13.03 9.62
C ASN A 964 27.78 -11.75 8.90
N LEU A 965 26.94 -10.94 9.56
CA LEU A 965 26.52 -9.65 9.02
C LEU A 965 27.69 -8.65 8.94
N LEU A 966 28.50 -8.56 10.01
CA LEU A 966 29.68 -7.69 10.03
C LEU A 966 30.70 -8.09 8.97
N GLU A 967 31.03 -9.38 8.90
CA GLU A 967 31.93 -9.94 7.86
C GLU A 967 31.42 -9.63 6.44
N SER A 968 30.13 -9.77 6.21
CA SER A 968 29.50 -9.41 4.93
C SER A 968 29.65 -7.91 4.60
N PHE A 969 29.59 -7.02 5.61
CA PHE A 969 29.80 -5.59 5.42
C PHE A 969 31.27 -5.27 5.15
N GLU A 970 32.19 -5.85 5.90
CA GLU A 970 33.64 -5.67 5.71
C GLU A 970 34.11 -6.17 4.34
N THR A 971 33.58 -7.33 3.91
CA THR A 971 33.85 -7.88 2.58
C THR A 971 33.28 -6.98 1.47
N SER A 972 32.06 -6.45 1.64
CA SER A 972 31.42 -5.58 0.65
C SER A 972 32.01 -4.18 0.60
N PHE A 973 32.57 -3.69 1.70
CA PHE A 973 33.08 -2.34 1.87
C PHE A 973 34.44 -2.31 2.60
N PRO A 974 35.51 -2.84 2.00
CA PRO A 974 36.80 -3.03 2.68
C PRO A 974 37.51 -1.72 3.09
N LYS A 975 37.06 -0.59 2.60
CA LYS A 975 37.58 0.75 2.95
C LYS A 975 36.89 1.39 4.14
N LEU A 976 35.75 0.85 4.58
CA LEU A 976 34.96 1.39 5.66
C LEU A 976 35.34 0.74 6.99
N LYS A 977 35.27 1.51 8.05
CA LYS A 977 35.44 0.99 9.42
C LYS A 977 34.07 0.92 10.09
N PHE A 978 33.72 -0.26 10.52
CA PHE A 978 32.47 -0.51 11.24
C PHE A 978 32.67 -0.47 12.75
N PRO A 979 31.63 -0.10 13.53
CA PRO A 979 31.70 -0.18 14.99
C PRO A 979 31.84 -1.65 15.45
N PRO A 980 32.53 -1.91 16.57
CA PRO A 980 32.67 -3.26 17.11
C PRO A 980 31.30 -3.83 17.46
N LEU A 981 31.20 -5.16 17.45
CA LEU A 981 30.00 -5.88 17.85
C LEU A 981 29.60 -5.52 19.29
N PRO A 982 28.30 -5.40 19.58
CA PRO A 982 27.82 -5.22 20.95
C PRO A 982 28.13 -6.44 21.80
N GLU A 983 28.40 -6.24 23.09
CA GLU A 983 28.60 -7.31 24.05
C GLU A 983 27.37 -8.20 24.13
N ARG A 984 27.60 -9.51 24.21
CA ARG A 984 26.55 -10.52 24.40
C ARG A 984 26.44 -10.95 25.85
N GLY A 985 25.22 -11.20 26.27
CA GLY A 985 24.96 -11.80 27.56
C GLY A 985 25.23 -13.32 27.59
N ASN A 986 24.76 -13.97 28.63
CA ASN A 986 25.00 -15.40 28.93
C ASN A 986 23.72 -16.27 28.86
N PHE A 987 22.66 -15.81 28.21
CA PHE A 987 21.42 -16.59 28.03
C PHE A 987 21.69 -17.83 27.17
N ASP A 988 21.35 -19.01 27.71
CA ASP A 988 21.43 -20.27 26.92
C ASP A 988 20.18 -20.42 26.05
N MET A 989 20.39 -20.53 24.75
CA MET A 989 19.28 -20.71 23.79
C MET A 989 18.54 -22.02 23.99
N LYS A 990 19.14 -23.03 24.60
CA LYS A 990 18.49 -24.32 24.90
C LYS A 990 17.35 -24.16 25.91
N ASP A 991 17.36 -23.14 26.73
CA ASP A 991 16.27 -22.83 27.68
C ASP A 991 14.94 -22.58 26.96
N VAL A 992 14.99 -22.11 25.67
CA VAL A 992 13.79 -21.92 24.84
C VAL A 992 13.05 -23.23 24.59
N LEU A 993 13.76 -24.35 24.50
CA LEU A 993 13.14 -25.69 24.31
C LEU A 993 12.24 -26.07 25.49
N GLN A 994 12.54 -25.58 26.69
CA GLN A 994 11.80 -25.82 27.93
C GLN A 994 10.75 -24.73 28.20
N SER A 995 10.74 -23.66 27.46
CA SER A 995 9.79 -22.55 27.70
C SER A 995 8.35 -22.98 27.47
N THR A 996 7.49 -22.80 28.47
CA THR A 996 6.07 -23.14 28.40
C THR A 996 5.29 -22.13 27.51
N TYR A 997 5.62 -20.83 27.62
CA TYR A 997 4.85 -19.75 27.03
C TYR A 997 5.60 -18.96 25.93
N PHE A 998 6.59 -19.59 25.30
CA PHE A 998 7.34 -18.94 24.19
C PHE A 998 6.40 -18.45 23.10
N PHE A 999 5.53 -19.32 22.60
CA PHE A 999 4.32 -19.03 21.84
C PHE A 999 3.15 -19.60 22.64
N ASN A 1000 2.07 -18.83 22.81
CA ASN A 1000 0.98 -19.24 23.68
C ASN A 1000 -0.40 -18.66 23.27
#